data_3d9c5a5085ffdcdf442deecf8f662183
#
_entry.id   3d9c5a5085ffdcdf442deecf8f662183
#
_cell.length_a   1.000
_cell.length_b   1.000
_cell.length_c   1.000
_cell.angle_alpha   90.00
_cell.angle_beta   90.00
_cell.angle_gamma   90.00
#
_symmetry.space_group_name_H-M   'P 1'
#
loop_
_entity.id
_entity.type
_entity.pdbx_description
1 polymer ?
#
loop_
_entity_poly.entity_id
_entity_poly.type
_entity_poly.pdbx_seq_one_letter_code
_entity_poly.pdbx_strand_id
1 'polypeptide(L)'
;MPPPGVCMSIMQERHKKEGVGSLANPEKHSNQDFQQLTQYCLARGVRYIDEMFPPDQNSIGDGLLSPDDMSRVVWLRPAKMVQYPDFIVDGLSRFDFGQGMVGDCWFLASIGALTFQKDILEQVVPLKQSFKEDYCGIFHFRFWRFGRWVDVVIDDKLPTVDGRLVFVHSKTPNEFWPALLEKAYAKVCGSYADMNLGTPAEAMMDFTGGVHITFKLTDAPSNLWDLLFRAVQSKSLMGCNTPQEETSANTVAPNGLVRGHAYAVTGVKQVMSKGRPVNLIRLFNPWGRGEWKGGWSDKSSMWQTVSPDDRKMCLSVKEDGEFWMTMEDFCRHFTDVTICCMCPDFLDGNSKGLWTHSLHDGRWVAGTTAGGCMNFPDSFWTNPQYRVKIERLDKDCSETQGDNNMLVSLMQKPDKRNRRLVKILHIGINIFEVPAQFKGQRGKFPAIFFSNNVPVAQSKKYLNARTVVLFCRLKPGEYLIVPSSFNPNETASFILSILSKAETHIHENSIDQETVEIPKPMPTHNRADMDNKQTLFRQYSDQFEEVDAEQLQRILNETLLQGNTKKTQGFSLESCRSMVALMDTSITGKLNSAEFLHLWRKVTVYKDIFLRSDVNRSGMLSLSQLRNAIIASGVRLSDSLLNLIALRYGGSSGNISLESFISLVLRVDRMAKIFRQLNEGGAISLRDNEWMYITMYA
;
A
#
# COMPACT_ATOMS: atom_id res chain seq x y z
N MET A 1 17.64 18.53 1.81
CA MET A 1 17.58 17.17 1.24
C MET A 1 16.54 16.40 2.03
N PRO A 2 15.70 15.59 1.40
CA PRO A 2 14.77 14.73 2.15
C PRO A 2 15.58 13.74 3.00
N PRO A 3 15.03 13.31 4.16
CA PRO A 3 15.69 12.31 4.99
C PRO A 3 15.92 11.01 4.21
N PRO A 4 16.98 10.25 4.53
CA PRO A 4 17.20 8.94 3.93
C PRO A 4 15.97 8.02 4.07
N GLY A 5 15.69 7.19 3.07
CA GLY A 5 14.49 6.34 3.05
C GLY A 5 14.34 5.45 4.29
N VAL A 6 15.46 4.99 4.88
CA VAL A 6 15.46 4.24 6.14
C VAL A 6 14.96 5.09 7.32
N CYS A 7 15.38 6.36 7.39
CA CYS A 7 14.90 7.29 8.41
C CYS A 7 13.40 7.57 8.25
N MET A 8 12.94 7.74 7.01
CA MET A 8 11.51 7.90 6.74
C MET A 8 10.72 6.69 7.19
N SER A 9 11.21 5.48 6.95
CA SER A 9 10.57 4.24 7.40
C SER A 9 10.46 4.17 8.93
N ILE A 10 11.56 4.47 9.63
CA ILE A 10 11.59 4.50 11.10
C ILE A 10 10.63 5.56 11.65
N MET A 11 10.63 6.77 11.09
CA MET A 11 9.73 7.84 11.47
C MET A 11 8.27 7.44 11.26
N GLN A 12 7.96 6.81 10.13
CA GLN A 12 6.63 6.33 9.83
C GLN A 12 6.16 5.27 10.84
N GLU A 13 7.02 4.34 11.25
CA GLU A 13 6.67 3.36 12.27
C GLU A 13 6.46 3.98 13.66
N ARG A 14 7.30 4.96 14.03
CA ARG A 14 7.13 5.71 15.29
C ARG A 14 5.83 6.50 15.27
N HIS A 15 5.56 7.26 14.20
CA HIS A 15 4.33 8.01 14.01
C HIS A 15 3.09 7.10 14.05
N LYS A 16 3.15 5.90 13.48
CA LYS A 16 2.08 4.91 13.55
C LYS A 16 1.80 4.50 15.01
N LYS A 17 2.84 4.28 15.81
CA LYS A 17 2.70 4.00 17.25
C LYS A 17 2.13 5.17 18.05
N GLU A 18 2.39 6.39 17.61
CA GLU A 18 1.85 7.63 18.19
C GLU A 18 0.42 7.96 17.67
N GLY A 19 -0.16 7.11 16.84
CA GLY A 19 -1.49 7.26 16.27
C GLY A 19 -1.58 8.26 15.10
N VAL A 20 -0.46 8.71 14.56
CA VAL A 20 -0.43 9.54 13.34
C VAL A 20 -0.87 8.71 12.14
N GLY A 21 -1.75 9.27 11.32
CA GLY A 21 -2.41 8.56 10.22
C GLY A 21 -3.73 7.90 10.63
N SER A 22 -4.15 8.04 11.90
CA SER A 22 -5.51 7.73 12.31
C SER A 22 -6.47 8.86 11.90
N LEU A 23 -7.77 8.59 11.93
CA LEU A 23 -8.78 9.60 11.63
C LEU A 23 -8.73 10.79 12.59
N ALA A 24 -8.44 10.53 13.89
CA ALA A 24 -8.32 11.57 14.91
C ALA A 24 -7.03 12.40 14.76
N ASN A 25 -5.99 11.83 14.18
CA ASN A 25 -4.68 12.47 13.97
C ASN A 25 -4.15 12.14 12.56
N PRO A 26 -4.75 12.70 11.49
CA PRO A 26 -4.34 12.41 10.12
C PRO A 26 -2.91 12.89 9.84
N GLU A 27 -2.19 12.16 9.00
CA GLU A 27 -0.88 12.56 8.52
C GLU A 27 -0.99 13.81 7.64
N LYS A 28 -0.10 14.76 7.80
CA LYS A 28 -0.08 15.99 7.01
C LYS A 28 0.52 15.72 5.62
N HIS A 29 -0.30 15.75 4.58
CA HIS A 29 0.17 15.53 3.21
C HIS A 29 1.22 16.59 2.84
N SER A 30 2.36 16.14 2.33
CA SER A 30 3.50 17.03 1.98
C SER A 30 3.98 17.90 3.15
N ASN A 31 3.81 17.47 4.40
CA ASN A 31 4.14 18.21 5.62
C ASN A 31 3.41 19.57 5.75
N GLN A 32 2.27 19.74 5.09
CA GLN A 32 1.47 20.96 5.15
C GLN A 32 0.45 20.87 6.29
N ASP A 33 0.56 21.77 7.26
CA ASP A 33 -0.37 21.89 8.38
C ASP A 33 -1.40 22.98 8.11
N PHE A 34 -2.66 22.61 8.02
CA PHE A 34 -3.75 23.54 7.74
C PHE A 34 -3.83 24.69 8.76
N GLN A 35 -3.74 24.38 10.06
CA GLN A 35 -3.87 25.40 11.11
C GLN A 35 -2.69 26.36 11.10
N GLN A 36 -1.46 25.84 11.01
CA GLN A 36 -0.26 26.68 10.97
C GLN A 36 -0.22 27.57 9.73
N LEU A 37 -0.58 27.04 8.57
CA LEU A 37 -0.63 27.80 7.32
C LEU A 37 -1.71 28.87 7.34
N THR A 38 -2.88 28.55 7.91
CA THR A 38 -3.98 29.52 8.08
C THR A 38 -3.54 30.66 9.00
N GLN A 39 -3.00 30.35 10.17
CA GLN A 39 -2.48 31.36 11.12
C GLN A 39 -1.42 32.25 10.49
N TYR A 40 -0.49 31.65 9.75
CA TYR A 40 0.55 32.40 9.05
C TYR A 40 -0.02 33.39 8.03
N CYS A 41 -0.98 32.93 7.20
CA CYS A 41 -1.61 33.77 6.19
C CYS A 41 -2.44 34.91 6.79
N LEU A 42 -3.21 34.61 7.82
CA LEU A 42 -4.03 35.61 8.53
C LEU A 42 -3.15 36.67 9.21
N ALA A 43 -2.09 36.24 9.92
CA ALA A 43 -1.18 37.15 10.61
C ALA A 43 -0.45 38.11 9.65
N ARG A 44 -0.22 37.69 8.41
CA ARG A 44 0.45 38.49 7.38
C ARG A 44 -0.50 39.21 6.41
N GLY A 45 -1.80 38.93 6.50
CA GLY A 45 -2.78 39.49 5.56
C GLY A 45 -2.58 39.03 4.12
N VAL A 46 -2.03 37.83 3.92
CA VAL A 46 -1.77 37.25 2.58
C VAL A 46 -2.73 36.12 2.25
N ARG A 47 -2.95 35.88 0.96
CA ARG A 47 -3.72 34.72 0.49
C ARG A 47 -2.77 33.57 0.21
N TYR A 48 -3.13 32.39 0.69
CA TYR A 48 -2.37 31.17 0.48
C TYR A 48 -2.24 30.82 -1.01
N ILE A 49 -1.06 30.32 -1.40
CA ILE A 49 -0.78 29.67 -2.67
C ILE A 49 -0.07 28.36 -2.35
N ASP A 50 -0.56 27.27 -2.90
CA ASP A 50 -0.03 25.93 -2.67
C ASP A 50 1.19 25.67 -3.54
N GLU A 51 2.39 25.75 -2.94
CA GLU A 51 3.64 25.47 -3.66
C GLU A 51 3.82 24.00 -4.02
N MET A 52 3.12 23.09 -3.33
CA MET A 52 3.19 21.65 -3.58
C MET A 52 2.20 21.18 -4.68
N PHE A 53 1.20 22.00 -4.98
CA PHE A 53 0.26 21.84 -6.08
C PHE A 53 -0.09 23.21 -6.66
N PRO A 54 0.89 23.85 -7.33
CA PRO A 54 0.78 25.24 -7.74
C PRO A 54 -0.31 25.44 -8.80
N PRO A 55 -0.91 26.63 -8.86
CA PRO A 55 -1.93 26.95 -9.85
C PRO A 55 -1.28 27.22 -11.23
N ASP A 56 -0.73 26.16 -11.83
CA ASP A 56 -0.08 26.17 -13.12
C ASP A 56 -0.35 24.89 -13.94
N GLN A 57 0.27 24.80 -15.10
CA GLN A 57 0.12 23.69 -16.03
C GLN A 57 0.52 22.33 -15.44
N ASN A 58 1.51 22.29 -14.54
CA ASN A 58 1.98 21.03 -13.96
C ASN A 58 0.88 20.36 -13.12
N SER A 59 0.06 21.15 -12.44
CA SER A 59 -1.06 20.63 -11.66
C SER A 59 -2.21 20.13 -12.52
N ILE A 60 -2.38 20.63 -13.74
CA ILE A 60 -3.30 20.05 -14.72
C ILE A 60 -2.75 18.73 -15.25
N GLY A 61 -1.47 18.69 -15.58
CA GLY A 61 -0.78 17.54 -16.14
C GLY A 61 -0.96 17.41 -17.66
N ASP A 62 -0.12 16.57 -18.28
CA ASP A 62 -0.04 16.43 -19.73
C ASP A 62 -1.17 15.59 -20.33
N GLY A 63 -1.61 15.97 -21.53
CA GLY A 63 -2.51 15.19 -22.37
C GLY A 63 -3.98 15.19 -21.93
N LEU A 64 -4.37 16.04 -20.98
CA LEU A 64 -5.75 16.16 -20.51
C LEU A 64 -6.53 17.21 -21.34
N LEU A 65 -5.93 18.36 -21.55
CA LEU A 65 -6.49 19.46 -22.34
C LEU A 65 -5.80 19.55 -23.69
N SER A 66 -6.50 20.05 -24.70
CA SER A 66 -5.88 20.43 -25.98
C SER A 66 -4.84 21.55 -25.77
N PRO A 67 -3.82 21.69 -26.63
CA PRO A 67 -2.89 22.81 -26.52
C PRO A 67 -3.56 24.18 -26.55
N ASP A 68 -4.64 24.32 -27.30
CA ASP A 68 -5.41 25.55 -27.37
C ASP A 68 -6.13 25.84 -26.05
N ASP A 69 -6.87 24.87 -25.50
CA ASP A 69 -7.52 25.02 -24.20
C ASP A 69 -6.50 25.29 -23.09
N MET A 70 -5.37 24.56 -23.09
CA MET A 70 -4.30 24.76 -22.11
C MET A 70 -3.75 26.19 -22.13
N SER A 71 -3.61 26.78 -23.33
CA SER A 71 -3.12 28.16 -23.47
C SER A 71 -4.10 29.21 -22.92
N ARG A 72 -5.39 28.87 -22.83
CA ARG A 72 -6.47 29.73 -22.34
C ARG A 72 -6.78 29.54 -20.86
N VAL A 73 -6.12 28.58 -20.19
CA VAL A 73 -6.37 28.33 -18.76
C VAL A 73 -5.92 29.51 -17.92
N VAL A 74 -6.85 29.99 -17.11
CA VAL A 74 -6.60 31.02 -16.09
C VAL A 74 -7.03 30.47 -14.73
N TRP A 75 -6.12 30.47 -13.76
CA TRP A 75 -6.41 30.05 -12.40
C TRP A 75 -7.05 31.19 -11.60
N LEU A 76 -8.32 31.07 -11.28
CA LEU A 76 -9.10 32.07 -10.58
C LEU A 76 -9.52 31.60 -9.19
N ARG A 77 -9.56 32.54 -8.24
CA ARG A 77 -10.20 32.30 -6.94
C ARG A 77 -11.72 32.46 -7.09
N PRO A 78 -12.55 31.74 -6.32
CA PRO A 78 -14.01 31.83 -6.38
C PRO A 78 -14.56 33.26 -6.33
N ALA A 79 -13.98 34.12 -5.51
CA ALA A 79 -14.38 35.53 -5.42
C ALA A 79 -14.11 36.37 -6.70
N LYS A 80 -13.37 35.81 -7.69
CA LYS A 80 -13.20 36.42 -9.01
C LYS A 80 -14.17 35.85 -10.04
N MET A 81 -14.85 34.77 -9.74
CA MET A 81 -15.85 34.14 -10.60
C MET A 81 -17.27 34.54 -10.22
N VAL A 82 -17.55 34.63 -8.91
CA VAL A 82 -18.88 35.00 -8.38
C VAL A 82 -18.78 36.02 -7.25
N GLN A 83 -19.81 36.82 -7.05
CA GLN A 83 -19.79 37.91 -6.09
C GLN A 83 -19.78 37.42 -4.63
N TYR A 84 -20.48 36.35 -4.32
CA TYR A 84 -20.59 35.77 -2.97
C TYR A 84 -20.35 34.26 -3.00
N PRO A 85 -19.08 33.83 -3.05
CA PRO A 85 -18.77 32.41 -3.03
C PRO A 85 -19.08 31.79 -1.67
N ASP A 86 -19.68 30.62 -1.67
CA ASP A 86 -19.88 29.78 -0.51
C ASP A 86 -19.20 28.43 -0.68
N PHE A 87 -18.75 27.88 0.45
CA PHE A 87 -18.13 26.56 0.44
C PHE A 87 -19.21 25.50 0.22
N ILE A 88 -20.30 25.54 0.99
CA ILE A 88 -21.43 24.63 0.93
C ILE A 88 -22.72 25.47 0.98
N VAL A 89 -23.69 25.14 0.13
CA VAL A 89 -25.03 25.74 0.09
C VAL A 89 -26.07 24.66 0.35
N ASP A 90 -26.95 24.88 1.33
CA ASP A 90 -28.04 23.95 1.71
C ASP A 90 -27.60 22.49 2.04
N GLY A 91 -26.32 22.32 2.42
CA GLY A 91 -25.74 21.02 2.77
C GLY A 91 -25.05 20.32 1.62
N LEU A 92 -24.49 19.14 1.88
CA LEU A 92 -23.77 18.33 0.89
C LEU A 92 -24.73 17.34 0.24
N SER A 93 -24.85 17.40 -1.09
CA SER A 93 -25.76 16.56 -1.85
C SER A 93 -25.11 15.99 -3.13
N ARG A 94 -25.55 14.80 -3.54
CA ARG A 94 -25.13 14.20 -4.81
C ARG A 94 -25.59 15.00 -6.04
N PHE A 95 -26.55 15.87 -5.86
CA PHE A 95 -27.07 16.73 -6.92
C PHE A 95 -26.30 18.03 -7.12
N ASP A 96 -25.34 18.32 -6.23
CA ASP A 96 -24.62 19.59 -6.24
C ASP A 96 -23.58 19.70 -7.35
N PHE A 97 -23.12 18.60 -7.95
CA PHE A 97 -21.98 18.61 -8.86
C PHE A 97 -22.31 18.09 -10.27
N GLY A 98 -21.51 18.54 -11.20
CA GLY A 98 -21.46 18.05 -12.57
C GLY A 98 -20.01 17.79 -13.01
N GLN A 99 -19.83 16.79 -13.86
CA GLN A 99 -18.54 16.41 -14.42
C GLN A 99 -18.05 17.45 -15.41
N GLY A 100 -16.75 17.78 -15.35
CA GLY A 100 -16.06 18.59 -16.34
C GLY A 100 -15.32 17.77 -17.40
N MET A 101 -14.16 18.25 -17.86
CA MET A 101 -13.39 17.66 -18.96
C MET A 101 -12.53 16.44 -18.56
N VAL A 102 -12.44 16.09 -17.28
CA VAL A 102 -11.70 14.91 -16.80
C VAL A 102 -12.55 13.65 -16.91
N GLY A 103 -11.98 12.52 -17.27
CA GLY A 103 -12.63 11.21 -17.23
C GLY A 103 -12.63 10.63 -15.80
N ASP A 104 -13.19 11.36 -14.85
CA ASP A 104 -13.23 11.06 -13.40
C ASP A 104 -14.64 10.67 -12.91
N CYS A 105 -15.49 10.19 -13.81
CA CYS A 105 -16.83 9.70 -13.45
C CYS A 105 -16.82 8.69 -12.29
N TRP A 106 -15.77 7.88 -12.20
CA TRP A 106 -15.55 6.93 -11.11
C TRP A 106 -15.39 7.61 -9.74
N PHE A 107 -14.72 8.76 -9.71
CA PHE A 107 -14.56 9.59 -8.51
C PHE A 107 -15.89 10.25 -8.13
N LEU A 108 -16.56 10.85 -9.10
CA LEU A 108 -17.85 11.53 -8.88
C LEU A 108 -18.97 10.54 -8.51
N ALA A 109 -19.03 9.36 -9.12
CA ALA A 109 -19.94 8.30 -8.69
C ALA A 109 -19.71 7.90 -7.23
N SER A 110 -18.45 7.84 -6.82
CA SER A 110 -18.09 7.53 -5.43
C SER A 110 -18.48 8.65 -4.46
N ILE A 111 -18.35 9.93 -4.84
CA ILE A 111 -18.89 11.05 -4.06
C ILE A 111 -20.41 10.94 -3.98
N GLY A 112 -21.09 10.63 -5.08
CA GLY A 112 -22.54 10.44 -5.11
C GLY A 112 -23.00 9.37 -4.11
N ALA A 113 -22.29 8.24 -4.03
CA ALA A 113 -22.54 7.22 -3.01
C ALA A 113 -22.22 7.71 -1.59
N LEU A 114 -21.13 8.47 -1.44
CA LEU A 114 -20.67 9.00 -0.15
C LEU A 114 -21.66 9.97 0.50
N THR A 115 -22.46 10.72 -0.28
CA THR A 115 -23.46 11.67 0.24
C THR A 115 -24.55 11.00 1.10
N PHE A 116 -24.72 9.68 1.01
CA PHE A 116 -25.62 8.92 1.89
C PHE A 116 -24.99 8.57 3.25
N GLN A 117 -23.70 8.80 3.42
CA GLN A 117 -22.93 8.47 4.62
C GLN A 117 -22.37 9.75 5.24
N LYS A 118 -23.26 10.55 5.87
CA LYS A 118 -22.90 11.87 6.42
C LYS A 118 -21.67 11.84 7.31
N ASP A 119 -21.58 10.86 8.21
CA ASP A 119 -20.46 10.76 9.15
C ASP A 119 -19.11 10.62 8.43
N ILE A 120 -19.08 9.84 7.34
CA ILE A 120 -17.87 9.64 6.53
C ILE A 120 -17.62 10.85 5.63
N LEU A 121 -18.68 11.41 5.06
CA LEU A 121 -18.59 12.60 4.21
C LEU A 121 -18.00 13.79 4.98
N GLU A 122 -18.43 14.03 6.22
CA GLU A 122 -17.90 15.09 7.09
C GLU A 122 -16.44 14.85 7.52
N GLN A 123 -15.99 13.60 7.52
CA GLN A 123 -14.59 13.27 7.71
C GLN A 123 -13.75 13.64 6.50
N VAL A 124 -14.25 13.37 5.28
CA VAL A 124 -13.60 13.70 4.01
C VAL A 124 -13.63 15.20 3.74
N VAL A 125 -14.78 15.84 4.03
CA VAL A 125 -15.03 17.27 3.80
C VAL A 125 -15.25 17.96 5.15
N PRO A 126 -14.21 18.45 5.84
CA PRO A 126 -14.36 19.19 7.09
C PRO A 126 -15.22 20.43 6.89
N LEU A 127 -16.35 20.51 7.61
CA LEU A 127 -17.38 21.52 7.37
C LEU A 127 -17.03 22.92 7.91
N LYS A 128 -16.06 23.01 8.84
CA LYS A 128 -15.64 24.28 9.45
C LYS A 128 -14.68 25.06 8.56
N GLN A 129 -15.10 25.33 7.32
CA GLN A 129 -14.35 26.08 6.32
C GLN A 129 -15.31 27.02 5.59
N SER A 130 -14.88 28.23 5.30
CA SER A 130 -15.73 29.21 4.63
C SER A 130 -14.95 30.21 3.80
N PHE A 131 -15.64 30.94 2.93
CA PHE A 131 -15.10 32.11 2.23
C PHE A 131 -15.30 33.42 3.02
N LYS A 132 -15.85 33.35 4.24
CA LYS A 132 -16.22 34.51 5.05
C LYS A 132 -15.30 34.70 6.24
N GLU A 133 -15.47 33.89 7.28
CA GLU A 133 -14.69 33.97 8.53
C GLU A 133 -13.30 33.31 8.33
N ASP A 134 -12.26 33.98 8.81
CA ASP A 134 -10.86 33.53 8.76
C ASP A 134 -10.39 33.10 7.37
N TYR A 135 -11.00 33.67 6.33
CA TYR A 135 -10.71 33.32 4.98
C TYR A 135 -9.35 33.87 4.52
N CYS A 136 -8.46 32.97 4.20
CA CYS A 136 -7.15 33.28 3.61
C CYS A 136 -6.83 32.51 2.32
N GLY A 137 -7.85 31.91 1.69
CA GLY A 137 -7.68 31.16 0.43
C GLY A 137 -7.11 29.77 0.61
N ILE A 138 -7.28 29.18 1.78
CA ILE A 138 -6.80 27.84 2.12
C ILE A 138 -8.00 26.96 2.47
N PHE A 139 -7.98 25.73 1.96
CA PHE A 139 -8.95 24.68 2.26
C PHE A 139 -8.24 23.35 2.49
N HIS A 140 -8.89 22.42 3.20
CA HIS A 140 -8.36 21.09 3.41
C HIS A 140 -9.43 20.01 3.32
N PHE A 141 -8.98 18.81 2.95
CA PHE A 141 -9.80 17.61 2.82
C PHE A 141 -9.03 16.42 3.36
N ARG A 142 -9.72 15.34 3.69
CA ARG A 142 -9.11 14.15 4.25
C ARG A 142 -9.40 12.93 3.40
N PHE A 143 -8.34 12.14 3.15
CA PHE A 143 -8.45 10.89 2.40
C PHE A 143 -7.70 9.79 3.15
N TRP A 144 -8.23 8.57 3.06
CA TRP A 144 -7.48 7.42 3.47
C TRP A 144 -6.56 7.00 2.33
N ARG A 145 -5.25 6.98 2.59
CA ARG A 145 -4.24 6.68 1.57
C ARG A 145 -3.31 5.58 2.07
N PHE A 146 -3.43 4.39 1.48
CA PHE A 146 -2.53 3.27 1.72
C PHE A 146 -2.25 3.01 3.21
N GLY A 147 -3.32 2.80 3.97
CA GLY A 147 -3.25 2.45 5.40
C GLY A 147 -3.29 3.63 6.37
N ARG A 148 -3.44 4.87 5.89
CA ARG A 148 -3.41 6.08 6.72
C ARG A 148 -4.40 7.12 6.26
N TRP A 149 -4.98 7.84 7.20
CA TRP A 149 -5.68 9.07 6.92
C TRP A 149 -4.68 10.20 6.70
N VAL A 150 -4.86 10.94 5.63
CA VAL A 150 -4.03 12.10 5.28
C VAL A 150 -4.89 13.35 5.18
N ASP A 151 -4.40 14.46 5.75
CA ASP A 151 -4.99 15.78 5.64
C ASP A 151 -4.31 16.54 4.49
N VAL A 152 -5.08 16.95 3.50
CA VAL A 152 -4.59 17.53 2.25
C VAL A 152 -4.99 18.97 2.16
N VAL A 153 -4.03 19.86 2.24
CA VAL A 153 -4.22 21.30 2.13
C VAL A 153 -4.08 21.73 0.68
N ILE A 154 -4.95 22.64 0.24
CA ILE A 154 -4.92 23.27 -1.08
C ILE A 154 -5.16 24.78 -0.98
N ASP A 155 -4.72 25.53 -2.00
CA ASP A 155 -5.27 26.86 -2.22
C ASP A 155 -6.58 26.80 -3.02
N ASP A 156 -7.36 27.87 -2.98
CA ASP A 156 -8.65 27.96 -3.64
C ASP A 156 -8.60 28.48 -5.10
N LYS A 157 -7.42 28.55 -5.72
CA LYS A 157 -7.34 28.82 -7.15
C LYS A 157 -7.79 27.61 -7.95
N LEU A 158 -8.75 27.80 -8.82
CA LEU A 158 -9.32 26.78 -9.67
C LEU A 158 -9.06 27.08 -11.15
N PRO A 159 -8.79 26.07 -12.00
CA PRO A 159 -8.53 26.28 -13.42
C PRO A 159 -9.83 26.60 -14.15
N THR A 160 -9.79 27.67 -14.94
CA THR A 160 -10.92 28.14 -15.74
C THR A 160 -10.50 28.38 -17.18
N VAL A 161 -11.45 28.23 -18.11
CA VAL A 161 -11.35 28.70 -19.48
C VAL A 161 -12.53 29.64 -19.74
N ASP A 162 -12.26 30.84 -20.22
CA ASP A 162 -13.25 31.90 -20.42
C ASP A 162 -14.09 32.17 -19.15
N GLY A 163 -13.44 32.11 -17.99
CA GLY A 163 -14.06 32.37 -16.68
C GLY A 163 -14.95 31.24 -16.13
N ARG A 164 -15.02 30.09 -16.80
CA ARG A 164 -15.79 28.91 -16.37
C ARG A 164 -14.86 27.80 -15.90
N LEU A 165 -15.23 27.10 -14.82
CA LEU A 165 -14.50 25.95 -14.32
C LEU A 165 -14.38 24.88 -15.43
N VAL A 166 -13.15 24.40 -15.63
CA VAL A 166 -12.83 23.40 -16.67
C VAL A 166 -13.21 22.00 -16.20
N PHE A 167 -13.08 21.74 -14.89
CA PHE A 167 -13.28 20.45 -14.28
C PHE A 167 -14.60 20.40 -13.50
N VAL A 168 -14.67 19.66 -12.41
CA VAL A 168 -15.88 19.57 -11.61
C VAL A 168 -16.36 20.95 -11.19
N HIS A 169 -17.65 21.15 -11.28
CA HIS A 169 -18.33 22.39 -10.88
C HIS A 169 -19.63 22.08 -10.14
N SER A 170 -20.07 22.98 -9.28
CA SER A 170 -21.39 22.88 -8.69
C SER A 170 -22.48 23.32 -9.66
N LYS A 171 -23.66 22.70 -9.57
CA LYS A 171 -24.88 23.17 -10.24
C LYS A 171 -25.42 24.47 -9.59
N THR A 172 -25.03 24.73 -8.36
CA THR A 172 -25.28 26.00 -7.65
C THR A 172 -24.11 26.94 -7.93
N PRO A 173 -24.29 28.04 -8.68
CA PRO A 173 -23.17 28.81 -9.25
C PRO A 173 -22.20 29.41 -8.23
N ASN A 174 -22.63 29.65 -6.99
CA ASN A 174 -21.79 30.20 -5.93
C ASN A 174 -21.23 29.16 -4.96
N GLU A 175 -21.42 27.86 -5.19
CA GLU A 175 -20.93 26.78 -4.35
C GLU A 175 -19.66 26.15 -4.91
N PHE A 176 -18.66 25.84 -4.04
CA PHE A 176 -17.33 25.44 -4.51
C PHE A 176 -16.76 24.17 -3.87
N TRP A 177 -17.44 23.52 -2.90
CA TRP A 177 -16.91 22.31 -2.27
C TRP A 177 -16.60 21.18 -3.27
N PRO A 178 -17.39 20.94 -4.35
CA PRO A 178 -17.08 19.87 -5.27
C PRO A 178 -15.78 20.11 -6.06
N ALA A 179 -15.58 21.33 -6.56
CA ALA A 179 -14.38 21.71 -7.31
C ALA A 179 -13.12 21.70 -6.43
N LEU A 180 -13.25 22.11 -5.16
CA LEU A 180 -12.15 22.11 -4.20
C LEU A 180 -11.80 20.68 -3.75
N LEU A 181 -12.79 19.81 -3.55
CA LEU A 181 -12.58 18.40 -3.24
C LEU A 181 -11.87 17.68 -4.38
N GLU A 182 -12.29 17.91 -5.63
CA GLU A 182 -11.62 17.37 -6.80
C GLU A 182 -10.16 17.83 -6.88
N LYS A 183 -9.89 19.12 -6.66
CA LYS A 183 -8.53 19.66 -6.63
C LYS A 183 -7.67 18.98 -5.57
N ALA A 184 -8.20 18.78 -4.37
CA ALA A 184 -7.47 18.09 -3.30
C ALA A 184 -7.18 16.63 -3.66
N TYR A 185 -8.11 15.95 -4.31
CA TYR A 185 -7.89 14.59 -4.77
C TYR A 185 -6.92 14.53 -5.96
N ALA A 186 -6.96 15.49 -6.89
CA ALA A 186 -5.97 15.63 -7.96
C ALA A 186 -4.54 15.80 -7.39
N LYS A 187 -4.39 16.57 -6.32
CA LYS A 187 -3.11 16.73 -5.63
C LYS A 187 -2.58 15.41 -5.08
N VAL A 188 -3.40 14.56 -4.47
CA VAL A 188 -2.99 13.23 -3.97
C VAL A 188 -2.69 12.25 -5.11
N CYS A 189 -3.34 12.41 -6.26
CA CYS A 189 -3.07 11.62 -7.48
C CYS A 189 -1.84 12.10 -8.25
N GLY A 190 -1.40 13.33 -8.03
CA GLY A 190 -0.28 13.97 -8.69
C GLY A 190 -0.65 15.15 -9.58
N SER A 191 -1.73 15.06 -10.35
CA SER A 191 -2.31 16.09 -11.20
C SER A 191 -3.78 15.77 -11.53
N TYR A 192 -4.50 16.70 -12.15
CA TYR A 192 -5.82 16.42 -12.70
C TYR A 192 -5.77 15.32 -13.78
N ALA A 193 -4.74 15.31 -14.62
CA ALA A 193 -4.56 14.27 -15.62
C ALA A 193 -4.37 12.87 -15.01
N ASP A 194 -3.83 12.79 -13.79
CA ASP A 194 -3.68 11.54 -13.07
C ASP A 194 -5.02 10.98 -12.51
N MET A 195 -6.09 11.77 -12.50
CA MET A 195 -7.44 11.33 -12.19
C MET A 195 -8.15 10.69 -13.39
N ASN A 196 -7.62 10.88 -14.60
CA ASN A 196 -8.23 10.33 -15.80
C ASN A 196 -8.17 8.79 -15.77
N LEU A 197 -9.32 8.15 -15.91
CA LEU A 197 -9.53 6.71 -15.82
C LEU A 197 -9.18 6.09 -14.44
N GLY A 198 -10.16 5.49 -13.82
CA GLY A 198 -10.06 4.81 -12.53
C GLY A 198 -11.30 3.97 -12.27
N THR A 199 -11.42 3.45 -11.06
CA THR A 199 -12.55 2.63 -10.65
C THR A 199 -13.25 3.21 -9.41
N PRO A 200 -14.57 3.07 -9.27
CA PRO A 200 -15.27 3.47 -8.04
C PRO A 200 -14.67 2.84 -6.78
N ALA A 201 -14.18 1.60 -6.87
CA ALA A 201 -13.50 0.92 -5.76
C ALA A 201 -12.33 1.73 -5.19
N GLU A 202 -11.51 2.34 -6.06
CA GLU A 202 -10.35 3.13 -5.62
C GLU A 202 -10.77 4.35 -4.80
N ALA A 203 -11.71 5.15 -5.32
CA ALA A 203 -12.16 6.35 -4.62
C ALA A 203 -12.95 6.02 -3.35
N MET A 204 -13.82 5.00 -3.38
CA MET A 204 -14.57 4.58 -2.20
C MET A 204 -13.64 4.13 -1.07
N MET A 205 -12.58 3.40 -1.38
CA MET A 205 -11.57 3.03 -0.38
C MET A 205 -10.80 4.24 0.13
N ASP A 206 -10.47 5.19 -0.75
CA ASP A 206 -9.77 6.42 -0.37
C ASP A 206 -10.66 7.36 0.48
N PHE A 207 -11.98 7.23 0.42
CA PHE A 207 -12.92 7.97 1.29
C PHE A 207 -13.19 7.27 2.63
N THR A 208 -13.05 5.96 2.71
CA THR A 208 -13.53 5.19 3.86
C THR A 208 -12.42 4.49 4.64
N GLY A 209 -11.34 4.12 3.99
CA GLY A 209 -10.37 3.16 4.53
C GLY A 209 -10.90 1.73 4.59
N GLY A 210 -12.05 1.48 3.99
CA GLY A 210 -12.69 0.17 3.94
C GLY A 210 -12.09 -0.78 2.93
N VAL A 211 -12.73 -1.93 2.79
CA VAL A 211 -12.43 -2.95 1.78
C VAL A 211 -13.54 -2.98 0.74
N HIS A 212 -13.22 -3.36 -0.49
CA HIS A 212 -14.21 -3.48 -1.54
C HIS A 212 -14.39 -4.94 -1.99
N ILE A 213 -15.58 -5.24 -2.45
CA ILE A 213 -15.90 -6.50 -3.13
C ILE A 213 -16.59 -6.15 -4.45
N THR A 214 -16.08 -6.70 -5.55
CA THR A 214 -16.65 -6.46 -6.88
C THR A 214 -17.25 -7.75 -7.42
N PHE A 215 -18.50 -7.70 -7.81
CA PHE A 215 -19.21 -8.79 -8.48
C PHE A 215 -19.31 -8.50 -9.96
N LYS A 216 -18.84 -9.42 -10.80
CA LYS A 216 -19.13 -9.39 -12.24
C LYS A 216 -20.56 -9.84 -12.47
N LEU A 217 -21.33 -9.04 -13.20
CA LEU A 217 -22.77 -9.32 -13.38
C LEU A 217 -23.03 -10.49 -14.32
N THR A 218 -22.05 -10.88 -15.16
CA THR A 218 -22.09 -12.12 -15.94
C THR A 218 -22.04 -13.39 -15.10
N ASP A 219 -21.40 -13.33 -13.94
CA ASP A 219 -21.21 -14.44 -12.99
C ASP A 219 -21.80 -14.08 -11.62
N ALA A 220 -22.86 -13.27 -11.62
CA ALA A 220 -23.49 -12.79 -10.40
C ALA A 220 -24.00 -13.94 -9.52
N PRO A 221 -23.78 -13.89 -8.20
CA PRO A 221 -24.37 -14.86 -7.29
C PRO A 221 -25.91 -14.75 -7.32
N SER A 222 -26.60 -15.88 -7.17
CA SER A 222 -28.06 -15.93 -7.20
C SER A 222 -28.75 -15.04 -6.14
N ASN A 223 -28.05 -14.75 -5.06
CA ASN A 223 -28.50 -13.89 -3.97
C ASN A 223 -27.96 -12.44 -4.08
N LEU A 224 -27.51 -11.98 -5.26
CA LEU A 224 -26.90 -10.65 -5.42
C LEU A 224 -27.82 -9.53 -4.90
N TRP A 225 -29.13 -9.62 -5.16
CA TRP A 225 -30.07 -8.60 -4.69
C TRP A 225 -30.10 -8.51 -3.16
N ASP A 226 -30.11 -9.66 -2.47
CA ASP A 226 -30.09 -9.71 -1.01
C ASP A 226 -28.78 -9.14 -0.45
N LEU A 227 -27.66 -9.39 -1.13
CA LEU A 227 -26.37 -8.80 -0.78
C LEU A 227 -26.39 -7.28 -0.90
N LEU A 228 -26.91 -6.75 -2.00
CA LEU A 228 -27.04 -5.30 -2.21
C LEU A 228 -28.00 -4.66 -1.20
N PHE A 229 -29.10 -5.34 -0.90
CA PHE A 229 -30.06 -4.88 0.10
C PHE A 229 -29.41 -4.78 1.48
N ARG A 230 -28.68 -5.80 1.90
CA ARG A 230 -27.95 -5.80 3.17
C ARG A 230 -26.81 -4.77 3.17
N ALA A 231 -26.11 -4.56 2.03
CA ALA A 231 -25.07 -3.56 1.89
C ALA A 231 -25.61 -2.14 2.12
N VAL A 232 -26.83 -1.83 1.65
CA VAL A 232 -27.49 -0.56 1.97
C VAL A 232 -27.76 -0.43 3.47
N GLN A 233 -28.25 -1.51 4.13
CA GLN A 233 -28.52 -1.50 5.57
C GLN A 233 -27.22 -1.32 6.40
N SER A 234 -26.11 -1.88 5.94
CA SER A 234 -24.80 -1.75 6.60
C SER A 234 -24.04 -0.48 6.21
N LYS A 235 -24.70 0.49 5.58
CA LYS A 235 -24.14 1.77 5.18
C LYS A 235 -22.90 1.66 4.27
N SER A 236 -22.86 0.63 3.40
CA SER A 236 -21.79 0.47 2.43
C SER A 236 -21.94 1.45 1.26
N LEU A 237 -20.81 1.88 0.70
CA LEU A 237 -20.79 2.63 -0.56
C LEU A 237 -20.88 1.65 -1.73
N MET A 238 -21.62 2.00 -2.77
CA MET A 238 -21.78 1.13 -3.93
C MET A 238 -21.68 1.91 -5.24
N GLY A 239 -21.01 1.29 -6.23
CA GLY A 239 -20.89 1.83 -7.58
C GLY A 239 -20.87 0.71 -8.60
N CYS A 240 -21.16 1.06 -9.85
CA CYS A 240 -21.20 0.11 -10.95
C CYS A 240 -20.73 0.77 -12.26
N ASN A 241 -20.39 -0.06 -13.24
CA ASN A 241 -19.90 0.40 -14.53
C ASN A 241 -20.71 -0.19 -15.67
N THR A 242 -20.92 0.63 -16.73
CA THR A 242 -21.45 0.16 -18.00
C THR A 242 -20.34 -0.42 -18.88
N PRO A 243 -20.67 -1.29 -19.86
CA PRO A 243 -19.68 -1.83 -20.80
C PRO A 243 -18.93 -0.73 -21.54
N GLN A 244 -17.62 -0.92 -21.66
CA GLN A 244 -16.76 -0.08 -22.48
C GLN A 244 -16.57 -0.74 -23.85
N GLU A 245 -16.95 -0.03 -24.91
CA GLU A 245 -16.62 -0.39 -26.27
C GLU A 245 -15.49 0.52 -26.78
N GLU A 246 -14.53 -0.01 -27.52
CA GLU A 246 -13.29 0.70 -27.92
C GLU A 246 -13.53 2.03 -28.66
N THR A 247 -14.68 2.18 -29.32
CA THR A 247 -14.96 3.34 -30.15
C THR A 247 -16.09 4.26 -29.63
N SER A 248 -16.70 3.96 -28.48
CA SER A 248 -17.93 4.63 -28.05
C SER A 248 -17.99 5.02 -26.57
N ALA A 249 -16.84 5.10 -25.89
CA ALA A 249 -16.79 5.56 -24.51
C ALA A 249 -17.43 6.95 -24.35
N ASN A 250 -18.17 7.17 -23.26
CA ASN A 250 -18.89 8.41 -22.95
C ASN A 250 -19.99 8.80 -23.98
N THR A 251 -20.48 7.86 -24.77
CA THR A 251 -21.63 8.08 -25.67
C THR A 251 -22.93 7.63 -25.01
N VAL A 252 -24.00 8.39 -25.24
CA VAL A 252 -25.34 8.04 -24.75
C VAL A 252 -25.96 7.00 -25.66
N ALA A 253 -26.28 5.81 -25.14
CA ALA A 253 -26.99 4.77 -25.86
C ALA A 253 -28.48 5.13 -26.03
N PRO A 254 -29.21 4.48 -26.98
CA PRO A 254 -30.65 4.75 -27.21
C PRO A 254 -31.52 4.53 -25.95
N ASN A 255 -31.10 3.62 -25.05
CA ASN A 255 -31.77 3.36 -23.75
C ASN A 255 -31.47 4.43 -22.69
N GLY A 256 -30.69 5.46 -23.00
CA GLY A 256 -30.33 6.56 -22.12
C GLY A 256 -29.09 6.35 -21.26
N LEU A 257 -28.53 5.13 -21.19
CA LEU A 257 -27.31 4.85 -20.44
C LEU A 257 -26.07 5.34 -21.20
N VAL A 258 -25.07 5.80 -20.45
CA VAL A 258 -23.77 6.22 -21.00
C VAL A 258 -22.85 5.01 -21.03
N ARG A 259 -22.14 4.78 -22.13
CA ARG A 259 -21.21 3.66 -22.32
C ARG A 259 -19.84 3.97 -21.70
N GLY A 260 -19.20 2.97 -21.09
CA GLY A 260 -17.89 3.12 -20.47
C GLY A 260 -17.90 4.11 -19.30
N HIS A 261 -18.98 4.13 -18.53
CA HIS A 261 -19.26 5.16 -17.52
C HIS A 261 -19.57 4.54 -16.17
N ALA A 262 -19.17 5.24 -15.09
CA ALA A 262 -19.42 4.84 -13.72
C ALA A 262 -20.68 5.51 -13.18
N TYR A 263 -21.47 4.74 -12.43
CA TYR A 263 -22.68 5.18 -11.74
C TYR A 263 -22.59 4.88 -10.25
N ALA A 264 -23.20 5.73 -9.41
CA ALA A 264 -23.44 5.37 -8.02
C ALA A 264 -24.68 4.48 -7.88
N VAL A 265 -24.63 3.48 -7.03
CA VAL A 265 -25.83 2.77 -6.56
C VAL A 265 -26.33 3.49 -5.32
N THR A 266 -27.50 4.12 -5.43
CA THR A 266 -28.03 5.01 -4.39
C THR A 266 -29.17 4.36 -3.59
N GLY A 267 -29.62 3.18 -3.97
CA GLY A 267 -30.60 2.42 -3.21
C GLY A 267 -31.04 1.14 -3.88
N VAL A 268 -31.63 0.26 -3.10
CA VAL A 268 -32.33 -0.93 -3.56
C VAL A 268 -33.66 -1.05 -2.82
N LYS A 269 -34.69 -1.50 -3.49
CA LYS A 269 -36.01 -1.68 -2.92
C LYS A 269 -36.79 -2.78 -3.63
N GLN A 270 -37.49 -3.59 -2.87
CA GLN A 270 -38.50 -4.50 -3.41
C GLN A 270 -39.87 -3.80 -3.31
N VAL A 271 -40.61 -3.82 -4.42
CA VAL A 271 -41.97 -3.30 -4.52
C VAL A 271 -42.93 -4.40 -4.98
N MET A 272 -44.18 -4.27 -4.60
CA MET A 272 -45.23 -5.18 -5.08
C MET A 272 -45.94 -4.59 -6.30
N SER A 273 -45.72 -5.17 -7.48
CA SER A 273 -46.37 -4.78 -8.73
C SER A 273 -47.33 -5.86 -9.21
N LYS A 274 -48.60 -5.53 -9.32
CA LYS A 274 -49.67 -6.51 -9.72
C LYS A 274 -49.62 -7.81 -8.93
N GLY A 275 -49.37 -7.72 -7.61
CA GLY A 275 -49.31 -8.89 -6.73
C GLY A 275 -48.03 -9.74 -6.81
N ARG A 276 -47.01 -9.27 -7.54
CA ARG A 276 -45.70 -9.94 -7.65
C ARG A 276 -44.58 -9.04 -7.12
N PRO A 277 -43.60 -9.59 -6.38
CA PRO A 277 -42.45 -8.83 -5.94
C PRO A 277 -41.54 -8.45 -7.12
N VAL A 278 -41.11 -7.23 -7.17
CA VAL A 278 -40.14 -6.71 -8.14
C VAL A 278 -38.97 -6.09 -7.41
N ASN A 279 -37.77 -6.57 -7.72
CA ASN A 279 -36.54 -6.06 -7.14
C ASN A 279 -36.01 -4.90 -7.98
N LEU A 280 -35.94 -3.74 -7.39
CA LEU A 280 -35.49 -2.51 -8.03
C LEU A 280 -34.15 -2.03 -7.46
N ILE A 281 -33.31 -1.46 -8.32
CA ILE A 281 -32.08 -0.79 -7.99
C ILE A 281 -32.15 0.67 -8.47
N ARG A 282 -31.70 1.59 -7.62
CA ARG A 282 -31.62 3.03 -7.93
C ARG A 282 -30.18 3.40 -8.24
N LEU A 283 -30.00 4.07 -9.36
CA LEU A 283 -28.69 4.48 -9.87
C LEU A 283 -28.66 6.00 -10.07
N PHE A 284 -27.48 6.57 -9.87
CA PHE A 284 -27.21 7.97 -10.11
C PHE A 284 -26.08 8.15 -11.12
N ASN A 285 -26.38 8.86 -12.21
CA ASN A 285 -25.41 9.30 -13.20
C ASN A 285 -24.71 10.58 -12.70
N PRO A 286 -23.38 10.58 -12.45
CA PRO A 286 -22.68 11.76 -11.98
C PRO A 286 -22.67 12.95 -12.96
N TRP A 287 -23.14 12.78 -14.19
CA TRP A 287 -23.41 13.90 -15.09
C TRP A 287 -24.63 14.73 -14.64
N GLY A 288 -25.43 14.17 -13.72
CA GLY A 288 -26.66 14.80 -13.24
C GLY A 288 -27.73 14.93 -14.34
N ARG A 289 -27.63 14.09 -15.37
CA ARG A 289 -28.56 13.99 -16.51
C ARG A 289 -28.28 12.68 -17.27
N GLY A 290 -29.15 12.32 -18.18
CA GLY A 290 -29.00 11.09 -18.95
C GLY A 290 -29.42 9.88 -18.14
N GLU A 291 -30.70 9.54 -18.23
CA GLU A 291 -31.37 8.55 -17.41
C GLU A 291 -31.85 7.37 -18.24
N TRP A 292 -32.06 6.25 -17.58
CA TRP A 292 -32.67 5.06 -18.11
C TRP A 292 -34.06 5.34 -18.72
N LYS A 293 -34.32 4.84 -19.93
CA LYS A 293 -35.58 5.02 -20.66
C LYS A 293 -36.46 3.77 -20.71
N GLY A 294 -36.05 2.70 -20.06
CA GLY A 294 -36.80 1.43 -20.03
C GLY A 294 -37.84 1.36 -18.92
N GLY A 295 -38.23 0.14 -18.57
CA GLY A 295 -39.16 -0.11 -17.47
C GLY A 295 -38.65 0.47 -16.15
N TRP A 296 -39.56 1.01 -15.33
CA TRP A 296 -39.27 1.65 -14.03
C TRP A 296 -38.46 2.95 -14.10
N SER A 297 -38.22 3.49 -15.31
CA SER A 297 -37.71 4.87 -15.44
C SER A 297 -38.74 5.87 -14.91
N ASP A 298 -38.36 7.13 -14.72
CA ASP A 298 -39.20 8.16 -14.14
C ASP A 298 -40.55 8.35 -14.86
N LYS A 299 -40.57 8.16 -16.18
CA LYS A 299 -41.76 8.27 -17.02
C LYS A 299 -42.47 6.93 -17.27
N SER A 300 -42.03 5.86 -16.60
CA SER A 300 -42.59 4.53 -16.83
C SER A 300 -43.99 4.38 -16.25
N SER A 301 -44.89 3.78 -17.04
CA SER A 301 -46.26 3.41 -16.56
C SER A 301 -46.25 2.34 -15.49
N MET A 302 -45.14 1.63 -15.29
CA MET A 302 -45.00 0.60 -14.24
C MET A 302 -45.27 1.16 -12.85
N TRP A 303 -44.96 2.44 -12.59
CA TRP A 303 -45.23 3.11 -11.33
C TRP A 303 -46.72 3.23 -10.96
N GLN A 304 -47.60 2.99 -11.92
CA GLN A 304 -49.05 2.94 -11.67
C GLN A 304 -49.49 1.59 -11.08
N THR A 305 -48.62 0.60 -11.10
CA THR A 305 -48.93 -0.79 -10.66
C THR A 305 -48.52 -1.10 -9.23
N VAL A 306 -47.89 -0.14 -8.54
CA VAL A 306 -47.45 -0.27 -7.14
C VAL A 306 -48.35 0.52 -6.18
N SER A 307 -48.17 0.31 -4.88
CA SER A 307 -48.89 1.08 -3.87
C SER A 307 -48.61 2.60 -3.99
N PRO A 308 -49.55 3.47 -3.60
CA PRO A 308 -49.32 4.93 -3.57
C PRO A 308 -48.11 5.31 -2.71
N ASP A 309 -47.88 4.60 -1.61
CA ASP A 309 -46.75 4.87 -0.68
C ASP A 309 -45.42 4.50 -1.33
N ASP A 310 -45.31 3.34 -1.97
CA ASP A 310 -44.10 2.96 -2.70
C ASP A 310 -43.82 3.92 -3.85
N ARG A 311 -44.87 4.29 -4.59
CA ARG A 311 -44.76 5.29 -5.64
C ARG A 311 -44.25 6.62 -5.14
N LYS A 312 -44.81 7.15 -4.06
CA LYS A 312 -44.38 8.41 -3.45
C LYS A 312 -42.94 8.35 -2.92
N MET A 313 -42.54 7.18 -2.41
CA MET A 313 -41.20 7.00 -1.87
C MET A 313 -40.13 6.86 -2.95
N CYS A 314 -40.43 6.23 -4.05
CA CYS A 314 -39.44 5.87 -5.08
C CYS A 314 -39.42 6.85 -6.26
N LEU A 315 -40.57 7.32 -6.69
CA LEU A 315 -40.67 8.10 -7.91
C LEU A 315 -40.40 9.58 -7.67
N SER A 316 -39.34 10.09 -8.29
CA SER A 316 -39.05 11.50 -8.45
C SER A 316 -38.98 11.79 -9.93
N VAL A 317 -39.95 12.48 -10.52
CA VAL A 317 -39.96 12.83 -11.94
C VAL A 317 -39.15 14.09 -12.15
N LYS A 318 -37.82 13.96 -12.12
CA LYS A 318 -36.88 15.06 -12.34
C LYS A 318 -35.73 14.53 -13.21
N GLU A 319 -35.28 15.31 -14.15
CA GLU A 319 -34.08 14.99 -14.93
C GLU A 319 -32.84 15.44 -14.12
N ASP A 320 -32.53 14.67 -13.07
CA ASP A 320 -31.43 14.96 -12.14
C ASP A 320 -30.31 13.91 -12.17
N GLY A 321 -30.44 12.91 -13.04
CA GLY A 321 -29.50 11.81 -13.25
C GLY A 321 -29.79 10.57 -12.41
N GLU A 322 -30.81 10.59 -11.54
CA GLU A 322 -31.18 9.46 -10.70
C GLU A 322 -32.40 8.73 -11.29
N PHE A 323 -32.33 7.42 -11.36
CA PHE A 323 -33.39 6.59 -11.93
C PHE A 323 -33.44 5.19 -11.32
N TRP A 324 -34.59 4.55 -11.47
CA TRP A 324 -34.78 3.17 -11.06
C TRP A 324 -34.80 2.23 -12.27
N MET A 325 -34.35 0.98 -12.06
CA MET A 325 -34.49 -0.11 -13.03
C MET A 325 -34.65 -1.44 -12.29
N THR A 326 -35.06 -2.49 -13.00
CA THR A 326 -35.11 -3.82 -12.41
C THR A 326 -33.72 -4.38 -12.23
N MET A 327 -33.58 -5.32 -11.27
CA MET A 327 -32.33 -6.04 -11.08
C MET A 327 -31.93 -6.84 -12.31
N GLU A 328 -32.90 -7.33 -13.09
CA GLU A 328 -32.69 -8.04 -14.36
C GLU A 328 -32.08 -7.11 -15.43
N ASP A 329 -32.65 -5.92 -15.62
CA ASP A 329 -32.12 -4.94 -16.56
C ASP A 329 -30.72 -4.45 -16.10
N PHE A 330 -30.53 -4.28 -14.81
CA PHE A 330 -29.21 -3.94 -14.25
C PHE A 330 -28.15 -4.99 -14.61
N CYS A 331 -28.42 -6.26 -14.36
CA CYS A 331 -27.49 -7.34 -14.72
C CYS A 331 -27.24 -7.45 -16.23
N ARG A 332 -28.20 -7.02 -17.06
CA ARG A 332 -28.07 -7.05 -18.52
C ARG A 332 -27.25 -5.89 -19.10
N HIS A 333 -27.32 -4.71 -18.47
CA HIS A 333 -26.77 -3.47 -19.05
C HIS A 333 -25.51 -3.00 -18.36
N PHE A 334 -25.14 -3.54 -17.20
CA PHE A 334 -23.92 -3.20 -16.46
C PHE A 334 -22.94 -4.37 -16.46
N THR A 335 -21.65 -4.10 -16.25
CA THR A 335 -20.59 -5.11 -16.23
C THR A 335 -20.30 -5.64 -14.85
N ASP A 336 -20.39 -4.77 -13.86
CA ASP A 336 -20.05 -5.10 -12.48
C ASP A 336 -20.74 -4.16 -11.48
N VAL A 337 -20.76 -4.59 -10.24
CA VAL A 337 -21.11 -3.79 -9.08
C VAL A 337 -20.06 -3.97 -8.00
N THR A 338 -19.60 -2.86 -7.47
CA THR A 338 -18.64 -2.79 -6.38
C THR A 338 -19.33 -2.33 -5.10
N ILE A 339 -19.13 -3.05 -4.01
CA ILE A 339 -19.55 -2.69 -2.66
C ILE A 339 -18.28 -2.38 -1.86
N CYS A 340 -18.19 -1.20 -1.27
CA CYS A 340 -17.12 -0.80 -0.37
C CYS A 340 -17.67 -0.59 1.04
N CYS A 341 -17.08 -1.26 2.02
CA CYS A 341 -17.55 -1.27 3.40
C CYS A 341 -16.40 -1.19 4.39
N MET A 342 -16.65 -0.60 5.55
CA MET A 342 -15.71 -0.62 6.68
C MET A 342 -15.66 -2.01 7.32
N CYS A 343 -16.79 -2.71 7.30
CA CYS A 343 -16.96 -4.03 7.85
C CYS A 343 -17.86 -4.85 6.91
N PRO A 344 -17.47 -6.07 6.51
CA PRO A 344 -18.23 -6.85 5.54
C PRO A 344 -19.45 -7.58 6.12
N ASP A 345 -20.15 -7.00 7.10
CA ASP A 345 -21.33 -7.57 7.78
C ASP A 345 -22.49 -7.94 6.83
N PHE A 346 -22.56 -7.26 5.68
CA PHE A 346 -23.60 -7.51 4.69
C PHE A 346 -23.52 -8.92 4.06
N LEU A 347 -22.37 -9.58 4.17
CA LEU A 347 -22.13 -10.86 3.51
C LEU A 347 -22.94 -12.01 4.14
N ASP A 348 -23.17 -11.97 5.42
CA ASP A 348 -23.90 -13.03 6.14
C ASP A 348 -25.21 -12.57 6.77
N GLY A 349 -25.51 -11.27 6.75
CA GLY A 349 -26.73 -10.70 7.32
C GLY A 349 -26.75 -10.68 8.85
N ASN A 350 -25.65 -11.02 9.51
CA ASN A 350 -25.54 -11.02 10.96
C ASN A 350 -24.63 -9.90 11.45
N SER A 351 -25.24 -8.80 11.90
CA SER A 351 -24.55 -7.63 12.43
C SER A 351 -23.96 -7.80 13.85
N LYS A 352 -24.15 -8.97 14.46
CA LYS A 352 -23.69 -9.24 15.82
C LYS A 352 -22.27 -9.77 15.93
N GLY A 353 -21.70 -10.29 14.85
CA GLY A 353 -20.31 -10.77 14.82
C GLY A 353 -19.34 -9.61 14.55
N LEU A 354 -18.52 -9.26 15.55
CA LEU A 354 -17.49 -8.24 15.39
C LEU A 354 -16.37 -8.74 14.48
N TRP A 355 -16.20 -8.10 13.32
CA TRP A 355 -15.01 -8.32 12.50
C TRP A 355 -13.80 -7.63 13.13
N THR A 356 -12.73 -8.37 13.32
CA THR A 356 -11.42 -7.81 13.67
C THR A 356 -10.67 -7.43 12.41
N HIS A 357 -9.95 -6.31 12.43
CA HIS A 357 -9.20 -5.80 11.30
C HIS A 357 -7.74 -5.60 11.67
N SER A 358 -6.85 -6.14 10.87
CA SER A 358 -5.41 -5.92 10.97
C SER A 358 -4.82 -5.46 9.64
N LEU A 359 -3.84 -4.57 9.70
CA LEU A 359 -3.12 -4.01 8.56
C LEU A 359 -1.63 -4.33 8.70
N HIS A 360 -1.05 -4.89 7.65
CA HIS A 360 0.36 -5.24 7.57
C HIS A 360 0.98 -4.59 6.34
N ASP A 361 2.02 -3.80 6.55
CA ASP A 361 2.87 -3.30 5.48
C ASP A 361 3.83 -4.39 5.02
N GLY A 362 3.98 -4.57 3.71
CA GLY A 362 4.90 -5.56 3.16
C GLY A 362 5.57 -5.04 1.89
N ARG A 363 6.58 -5.78 1.45
CA ARG A 363 7.33 -5.42 0.24
C ARG A 363 7.86 -6.67 -0.47
N TRP A 364 7.67 -6.69 -1.78
CA TRP A 364 8.42 -7.56 -2.68
C TRP A 364 9.67 -6.83 -3.14
N VAL A 365 10.80 -7.50 -3.10
CA VAL A 365 12.07 -6.97 -3.60
C VAL A 365 12.71 -8.00 -4.51
N ALA A 366 13.07 -7.59 -5.70
CA ALA A 366 13.75 -8.43 -6.68
C ALA A 366 14.95 -9.15 -6.06
N GLY A 367 15.04 -10.44 -6.29
CA GLY A 367 16.09 -11.31 -5.79
C GLY A 367 16.00 -11.71 -4.32
N THR A 368 15.07 -11.16 -3.51
CA THR A 368 14.90 -11.55 -2.10
C THR A 368 13.49 -12.02 -1.77
N THR A 369 12.52 -11.13 -1.79
CA THR A 369 11.14 -11.40 -1.37
C THR A 369 10.13 -11.34 -2.52
N ALA A 370 10.56 -11.11 -3.75
CA ALA A 370 9.73 -11.14 -4.95
C ALA A 370 9.81 -12.53 -5.61
N GLY A 371 9.18 -13.53 -5.00
CA GLY A 371 9.26 -14.93 -5.43
C GLY A 371 8.35 -15.28 -6.61
N GLY A 372 7.42 -14.40 -6.99
CA GLY A 372 6.43 -14.68 -8.03
C GLY A 372 5.32 -15.63 -7.58
N CYS A 373 4.48 -16.08 -8.50
CA CYS A 373 3.38 -16.99 -8.23
C CYS A 373 3.84 -18.46 -8.09
N MET A 374 2.92 -19.37 -7.78
CA MET A 374 3.22 -20.81 -7.60
C MET A 374 3.78 -21.51 -8.86
N ASN A 375 3.71 -20.88 -10.04
CA ASN A 375 4.37 -21.40 -11.24
C ASN A 375 5.91 -21.36 -11.14
N PHE A 376 6.45 -20.70 -10.13
CA PHE A 376 7.87 -20.59 -9.84
C PHE A 376 8.20 -21.25 -8.49
N PRO A 377 8.17 -22.60 -8.41
CA PRO A 377 8.28 -23.33 -7.14
C PRO A 377 9.58 -23.06 -6.39
N ASP A 378 10.68 -22.81 -7.12
CA ASP A 378 12.00 -22.55 -6.52
C ASP A 378 12.09 -21.21 -5.80
N SER A 379 11.24 -20.24 -6.15
CA SER A 379 11.27 -18.89 -5.59
C SER A 379 9.99 -18.49 -4.85
N PHE A 380 8.84 -19.12 -5.10
CA PHE A 380 7.56 -18.76 -4.46
C PHE A 380 7.64 -18.65 -2.93
N TRP A 381 8.37 -19.55 -2.28
CA TRP A 381 8.55 -19.55 -0.83
C TRP A 381 9.26 -18.31 -0.27
N THR A 382 9.96 -17.55 -1.11
CA THR A 382 10.66 -16.34 -0.68
C THR A 382 9.73 -15.14 -0.49
N ASN A 383 8.49 -15.20 -1.00
CA ASN A 383 7.49 -14.16 -0.77
C ASN A 383 7.27 -13.89 0.72
N PRO A 384 6.79 -12.70 1.11
CA PRO A 384 6.33 -12.44 2.47
C PRO A 384 5.27 -13.48 2.89
N GLN A 385 5.37 -13.95 4.11
CA GLN A 385 4.50 -14.99 4.67
C GLN A 385 3.90 -14.47 5.97
N TYR A 386 2.58 -14.51 6.08
CA TYR A 386 1.85 -14.07 7.27
C TYR A 386 1.17 -15.28 7.92
N ARG A 387 1.56 -15.57 9.15
CA ARG A 387 0.99 -16.68 9.90
C ARG A 387 -0.24 -16.22 10.66
N VAL A 388 -1.34 -16.95 10.48
CA VAL A 388 -2.64 -16.65 11.07
C VAL A 388 -3.07 -17.86 11.89
N LYS A 389 -3.32 -17.66 13.19
CA LYS A 389 -3.87 -18.67 14.07
C LYS A 389 -5.33 -18.32 14.37
N ILE A 390 -6.25 -19.17 14.01
CA ILE A 390 -7.69 -19.08 14.33
C ILE A 390 -7.95 -19.99 15.52
N GLU A 391 -8.31 -19.42 16.67
CA GLU A 391 -8.51 -20.19 17.90
C GLU A 391 -9.96 -20.68 18.04
N ARG A 392 -10.93 -19.81 17.76
CA ARG A 392 -12.37 -20.15 17.84
C ARG A 392 -13.13 -19.51 16.70
N LEU A 393 -14.16 -20.19 16.25
CA LEU A 393 -15.23 -19.57 15.48
C LEU A 393 -16.24 -19.01 16.46
N ASP A 394 -16.75 -17.81 16.20
CA ASP A 394 -17.87 -17.26 16.94
C ASP A 394 -19.06 -18.25 16.88
N LYS A 395 -19.88 -18.34 17.93
CA LYS A 395 -21.00 -19.28 17.98
C LYS A 395 -21.93 -19.10 16.77
N ASP A 396 -22.14 -17.86 16.35
CA ASP A 396 -22.95 -17.54 15.19
C ASP A 396 -22.32 -18.00 13.86
N CYS A 397 -20.99 -18.07 13.75
CA CYS A 397 -20.28 -18.65 12.61
C CYS A 397 -20.30 -20.19 12.58
N SER A 398 -20.53 -20.82 13.71
CA SER A 398 -20.59 -22.30 13.79
C SER A 398 -21.96 -22.85 13.37
N GLU A 399 -23.03 -22.07 13.50
CA GLU A 399 -24.42 -22.49 13.22
C GLU A 399 -24.80 -22.34 11.75
N THR A 400 -24.15 -21.39 11.01
CA THR A 400 -24.37 -21.21 9.58
C THR A 400 -23.33 -22.00 8.76
N GLN A 401 -23.68 -23.18 8.33
CA GLN A 401 -22.86 -23.96 7.39
C GLN A 401 -22.81 -23.24 6.03
N GLY A 402 -21.69 -22.53 5.74
CA GLY A 402 -21.46 -21.96 4.42
C GLY A 402 -20.92 -20.54 4.38
N ASP A 403 -21.03 -19.77 5.46
CA ASP A 403 -20.62 -18.36 5.43
C ASP A 403 -19.11 -18.18 5.55
N ASN A 404 -18.58 -17.27 4.74
CA ASN A 404 -17.18 -16.91 4.79
C ASN A 404 -16.90 -16.10 6.06
N ASN A 405 -15.78 -16.37 6.72
CA ASN A 405 -15.40 -15.76 7.98
C ASN A 405 -14.06 -15.00 7.92
N MET A 406 -13.43 -14.97 6.76
CA MET A 406 -12.19 -14.25 6.54
C MET A 406 -12.19 -13.54 5.18
N LEU A 407 -11.78 -12.28 5.20
CA LEU A 407 -11.51 -11.47 4.01
C LEU A 407 -10.06 -11.00 4.05
N VAL A 408 -9.32 -11.26 2.99
CA VAL A 408 -7.93 -10.82 2.81
C VAL A 408 -7.88 -9.90 1.61
N SER A 409 -7.43 -8.67 1.82
CA SER A 409 -7.25 -7.66 0.78
C SER A 409 -5.78 -7.32 0.62
N LEU A 410 -5.29 -7.42 -0.60
CA LEU A 410 -3.91 -7.10 -0.98
C LEU A 410 -3.93 -5.87 -1.87
N MET A 411 -3.35 -4.77 -1.38
CA MET A 411 -3.30 -3.49 -2.08
C MET A 411 -1.87 -3.10 -2.41
N GLN A 412 -1.57 -2.79 -3.65
CA GLN A 412 -0.27 -2.25 -4.07
C GLN A 412 -0.12 -0.79 -3.64
N LYS A 413 1.05 -0.43 -3.09
CA LYS A 413 1.40 0.96 -2.78
C LYS A 413 2.13 1.57 -3.98
N PRO A 414 1.84 2.85 -4.32
CA PRO A 414 2.53 3.51 -5.41
C PRO A 414 4.00 3.76 -5.06
N ASP A 415 4.87 3.60 -6.03
CA ASP A 415 6.29 3.97 -5.98
C ASP A 415 6.55 5.38 -6.52
N LYS A 416 5.55 6.00 -7.16
CA LYS A 416 5.62 7.34 -7.77
C LYS A 416 4.48 8.22 -7.28
N ARG A 417 4.72 9.53 -7.31
CA ARG A 417 3.71 10.53 -6.94
C ARG A 417 2.52 10.49 -7.91
N ASN A 418 2.80 10.49 -9.21
CA ASN A 418 1.78 10.53 -10.24
C ASN A 418 1.15 9.16 -10.46
N ARG A 419 -0.16 9.04 -10.20
CA ARG A 419 -0.91 7.78 -10.24
C ARG A 419 -0.78 7.05 -11.58
N ARG A 420 -0.87 7.75 -12.71
CA ARG A 420 -0.76 7.14 -14.06
C ARG A 420 0.63 6.62 -14.41
N LEU A 421 1.68 7.05 -13.68
CA LEU A 421 3.05 6.60 -13.87
C LEU A 421 3.43 5.41 -12.99
N VAL A 422 2.53 4.98 -12.11
CA VAL A 422 2.72 3.80 -11.25
C VAL A 422 2.53 2.54 -12.07
N LYS A 423 3.56 1.69 -12.08
CA LYS A 423 3.44 0.36 -12.66
C LYS A 423 2.62 -0.54 -11.75
N ILE A 424 1.42 -0.91 -12.18
CA ILE A 424 0.58 -1.88 -11.47
C ILE A 424 0.98 -3.29 -11.92
N LEU A 425 1.25 -4.17 -10.94
CA LEU A 425 1.62 -5.56 -11.16
C LEU A 425 0.38 -6.45 -11.16
N HIS A 426 0.50 -7.63 -11.75
CA HIS A 426 -0.48 -8.70 -11.53
C HIS A 426 -0.21 -9.31 -10.16
N ILE A 427 -1.16 -9.23 -9.25
CA ILE A 427 -1.03 -9.70 -7.86
C ILE A 427 -2.09 -10.73 -7.51
N GLY A 428 -1.77 -11.57 -6.51
CA GLY A 428 -2.67 -12.60 -6.00
C GLY A 428 -2.32 -13.01 -4.57
N ILE A 429 -3.22 -13.77 -3.97
CA ILE A 429 -3.15 -14.24 -2.59
C ILE A 429 -3.32 -15.75 -2.59
N ASN A 430 -2.47 -16.46 -1.83
CA ASN A 430 -2.61 -17.88 -1.57
C ASN A 430 -2.65 -18.12 -0.05
N ILE A 431 -3.52 -19.00 0.41
CA ILE A 431 -3.67 -19.38 1.82
C ILE A 431 -3.46 -20.89 1.94
N PHE A 432 -2.52 -21.28 2.80
CA PHE A 432 -2.20 -22.68 3.06
C PHE A 432 -2.55 -23.04 4.51
N GLU A 433 -3.06 -24.22 4.75
CA GLU A 433 -3.18 -24.77 6.10
C GLU A 433 -1.79 -25.23 6.59
N VAL A 434 -1.47 -24.96 7.86
CA VAL A 434 -0.21 -25.40 8.49
C VAL A 434 -0.47 -26.74 9.18
N PRO A 435 0.04 -27.87 8.65
CA PRO A 435 -0.13 -29.18 9.27
C PRO A 435 0.52 -29.24 10.67
N ALA A 436 0.02 -30.14 11.49
CA ALA A 436 0.46 -30.27 12.90
C ALA A 436 1.97 -30.44 13.08
N GLN A 437 2.63 -31.12 12.14
CA GLN A 437 4.08 -31.31 12.13
C GLN A 437 4.90 -30.03 11.98
N PHE A 438 4.29 -28.95 11.42
CA PHE A 438 4.93 -27.67 11.19
C PHE A 438 4.51 -26.59 12.22
N LYS A 439 3.65 -26.92 13.19
CA LYS A 439 3.14 -25.94 14.17
C LYS A 439 4.24 -25.30 15.01
N GLY A 440 5.35 -26.01 15.26
CA GLY A 440 6.51 -25.50 15.98
C GLY A 440 7.54 -24.79 15.11
N GLN A 441 7.36 -24.75 13.78
CA GLN A 441 8.32 -24.13 12.88
C GLN A 441 8.34 -22.62 13.07
N ARG A 442 9.55 -22.08 13.27
CA ARG A 442 9.80 -20.63 13.33
C ARG A 442 10.40 -20.16 12.00
N GLY A 443 10.12 -18.91 11.63
CA GLY A 443 10.60 -18.32 10.38
C GLY A 443 9.87 -18.83 9.13
N LYS A 444 10.34 -18.43 7.98
CA LYS A 444 9.69 -18.76 6.69
C LYS A 444 9.63 -20.26 6.44
N PHE A 445 8.51 -20.67 5.87
CA PHE A 445 8.33 -22.04 5.38
C PHE A 445 9.13 -22.23 4.08
N PRO A 446 9.85 -23.34 3.96
CA PRO A 446 10.75 -23.60 2.81
C PRO A 446 9.96 -24.05 1.56
N ALA A 447 10.62 -24.07 0.40
CA ALA A 447 10.05 -24.49 -0.89
C ALA A 447 9.34 -25.86 -0.81
N ILE A 448 9.91 -26.82 -0.08
CA ILE A 448 9.35 -28.17 0.08
C ILE A 448 7.95 -28.17 0.73
N PHE A 449 7.67 -27.19 1.59
CA PHE A 449 6.33 -27.03 2.17
C PHE A 449 5.31 -26.73 1.08
N PHE A 450 5.59 -25.76 0.22
CA PHE A 450 4.67 -25.32 -0.85
C PHE A 450 4.53 -26.36 -1.97
N SER A 451 5.57 -27.16 -2.23
CA SER A 451 5.49 -28.25 -3.20
C SER A 451 4.60 -29.41 -2.74
N ASN A 452 4.49 -29.62 -1.43
CA ASN A 452 3.76 -30.73 -0.84
C ASN A 452 2.35 -30.37 -0.34
N ASN A 453 2.01 -29.07 -0.34
CA ASN A 453 0.71 -28.59 0.17
C ASN A 453 0.02 -27.74 -0.89
N VAL A 454 -1.26 -27.97 -1.07
CA VAL A 454 -2.11 -27.13 -1.93
C VAL A 454 -2.75 -26.02 -1.11
N PRO A 455 -2.97 -24.83 -1.67
CA PRO A 455 -3.68 -23.76 -0.98
C PRO A 455 -5.14 -24.17 -0.69
N VAL A 456 -5.60 -23.91 0.53
CA VAL A 456 -7.00 -24.09 0.94
C VAL A 456 -7.90 -22.99 0.40
N ALA A 457 -7.34 -21.83 0.09
CA ALA A 457 -7.98 -20.72 -0.61
C ALA A 457 -6.94 -19.94 -1.43
N GLN A 458 -7.34 -19.45 -2.59
CA GLN A 458 -6.45 -18.65 -3.45
C GLN A 458 -7.23 -17.73 -4.38
N SER A 459 -6.58 -16.68 -4.86
CA SER A 459 -7.10 -15.83 -5.93
C SER A 459 -7.32 -16.65 -7.20
N LYS A 460 -8.53 -16.59 -7.78
CA LYS A 460 -8.85 -17.35 -9.02
C LYS A 460 -7.93 -16.98 -10.17
N LYS A 461 -7.52 -15.70 -10.23
CA LYS A 461 -6.58 -15.14 -11.21
C LYS A 461 -5.72 -14.08 -10.54
N TYR A 462 -4.49 -13.94 -11.01
CA TYR A 462 -3.66 -12.77 -10.71
C TYR A 462 -4.16 -11.61 -11.55
N LEU A 463 -4.51 -10.50 -10.91
CA LEU A 463 -5.12 -9.35 -11.56
C LEU A 463 -4.16 -8.16 -11.59
N ASN A 464 -4.09 -7.51 -12.74
CA ASN A 464 -3.46 -6.19 -12.86
C ASN A 464 -4.42 -5.14 -12.29
N ALA A 465 -4.43 -5.02 -10.97
CA ALA A 465 -5.33 -4.13 -10.25
C ALA A 465 -4.60 -3.53 -9.04
N ARG A 466 -5.03 -2.34 -8.61
CA ARG A 466 -4.53 -1.72 -7.38
C ARG A 466 -4.75 -2.65 -6.17
N THR A 467 -5.90 -3.31 -6.12
CA THR A 467 -6.30 -4.16 -4.99
C THR A 467 -6.94 -5.45 -5.47
N VAL A 468 -6.56 -6.56 -4.83
CA VAL A 468 -7.16 -7.88 -5.01
C VAL A 468 -7.71 -8.35 -3.67
N VAL A 469 -8.93 -8.90 -3.68
CA VAL A 469 -9.61 -9.39 -2.49
C VAL A 469 -9.86 -10.88 -2.61
N LEU A 470 -9.54 -11.61 -1.55
CA LEU A 470 -9.86 -13.02 -1.38
C LEU A 470 -10.77 -13.18 -0.18
N PHE A 471 -11.88 -13.86 -0.40
CA PHE A 471 -12.89 -14.11 0.60
C PHE A 471 -13.07 -15.61 0.79
N CYS A 472 -12.97 -16.10 2.01
CA CYS A 472 -12.94 -17.53 2.27
C CYS A 472 -13.49 -17.89 3.66
N ARG A 473 -13.80 -19.18 3.83
CA ARG A 473 -14.09 -19.77 5.12
C ARG A 473 -12.93 -20.64 5.58
N LEU A 474 -12.40 -20.33 6.76
CA LEU A 474 -11.37 -21.11 7.41
C LEU A 474 -11.86 -21.70 8.74
N LYS A 475 -11.46 -22.93 9.04
CA LYS A 475 -11.74 -23.63 10.30
C LYS A 475 -10.73 -23.17 11.38
N PRO A 476 -10.99 -23.44 12.68
CA PRO A 476 -9.97 -23.29 13.70
C PRO A 476 -8.70 -24.07 13.32
N GLY A 477 -7.55 -23.39 13.37
CA GLY A 477 -6.28 -23.94 12.90
C GLY A 477 -5.24 -22.87 12.67
N GLU A 478 -4.12 -23.25 12.09
CA GLU A 478 -3.07 -22.34 11.69
C GLU A 478 -2.95 -22.29 10.17
N TYR A 479 -2.76 -21.10 9.64
CA TYR A 479 -2.72 -20.83 8.22
C TYR A 479 -1.56 -19.93 7.87
N LEU A 480 -1.12 -20.00 6.61
CA LEU A 480 -0.10 -19.18 6.05
C LEU A 480 -0.69 -18.39 4.87
N ILE A 481 -0.75 -17.08 4.98
CA ILE A 481 -1.18 -16.19 3.89
C ILE A 481 0.07 -15.71 3.16
N VAL A 482 0.11 -15.94 1.85
CA VAL A 482 1.24 -15.57 0.98
C VAL A 482 0.76 -14.64 -0.13
N PRO A 483 0.93 -13.32 0.04
CA PRO A 483 0.72 -12.37 -1.04
C PRO A 483 1.89 -12.43 -2.02
N SER A 484 1.61 -12.42 -3.32
CA SER A 484 2.67 -12.47 -4.35
C SER A 484 2.30 -11.70 -5.62
N SER A 485 3.33 -11.24 -6.35
CA SER A 485 3.21 -10.85 -7.75
C SER A 485 3.14 -12.09 -8.65
N PHE A 486 2.69 -11.93 -9.89
CA PHE A 486 2.66 -13.03 -10.85
C PHE A 486 4.06 -13.44 -11.27
N ASN A 487 4.89 -12.49 -11.68
CA ASN A 487 6.27 -12.76 -12.05
C ASN A 487 7.21 -12.61 -10.85
N PRO A 488 8.28 -13.41 -10.78
CA PRO A 488 9.35 -13.19 -9.81
C PRO A 488 10.14 -11.93 -10.14
N ASN A 489 10.89 -11.43 -9.17
CA ASN A 489 11.79 -10.27 -9.29
C ASN A 489 11.10 -8.93 -9.64
N GLU A 490 9.81 -8.80 -9.36
CA GLU A 490 9.09 -7.53 -9.45
C GLU A 490 9.07 -6.82 -8.10
N THR A 491 9.75 -5.67 -8.01
CA THR A 491 9.81 -4.89 -6.76
C THR A 491 8.59 -3.99 -6.64
N ALA A 492 7.87 -4.12 -5.53
CA ALA A 492 6.75 -3.25 -5.15
C ALA A 492 6.46 -3.33 -3.66
N SER A 493 5.85 -2.28 -3.11
CA SER A 493 5.32 -2.28 -1.73
C SER A 493 3.82 -2.56 -1.76
N PHE A 494 3.32 -3.17 -0.68
CA PHE A 494 1.89 -3.49 -0.57
C PHE A 494 1.39 -3.31 0.87
N ILE A 495 0.07 -3.32 1.00
CA ILE A 495 -0.64 -3.47 2.27
C ILE A 495 -1.46 -4.75 2.19
N LEU A 496 -1.33 -5.58 3.20
CA LEU A 496 -2.19 -6.72 3.44
C LEU A 496 -3.17 -6.39 4.56
N SER A 497 -4.44 -6.35 4.22
CA SER A 497 -5.54 -6.13 5.17
C SER A 497 -6.25 -7.45 5.40
N ILE A 498 -6.40 -7.85 6.66
CA ILE A 498 -7.05 -9.10 7.04
C ILE A 498 -8.21 -8.75 7.98
N LEU A 499 -9.41 -9.11 7.55
CA LEU A 499 -10.61 -9.01 8.36
C LEU A 499 -11.08 -10.44 8.71
N SER A 500 -11.39 -10.68 9.98
CA SER A 500 -11.82 -11.98 10.48
C SER A 500 -12.95 -11.84 11.49
N LYS A 501 -13.94 -12.73 11.43
CA LYS A 501 -14.98 -12.94 12.46
C LYS A 501 -14.54 -13.87 13.58
N ALA A 502 -13.39 -14.52 13.43
CA ALA A 502 -12.83 -15.43 14.41
C ALA A 502 -11.78 -14.71 15.25
N GLU A 503 -11.59 -15.16 16.48
CA GLU A 503 -10.43 -14.76 17.28
C GLU A 503 -9.15 -15.19 16.57
N THR A 504 -8.37 -14.24 16.11
CA THR A 504 -7.18 -14.49 15.28
C THR A 504 -5.96 -13.79 15.83
N HIS A 505 -4.82 -14.51 15.81
CA HIS A 505 -3.50 -13.97 16.05
C HIS A 505 -2.72 -13.97 14.74
N ILE A 506 -2.27 -12.80 14.30
CA ILE A 506 -1.60 -12.62 13.02
C ILE A 506 -0.22 -12.01 13.26
N HIS A 507 0.81 -12.61 12.66
CA HIS A 507 2.15 -12.03 12.64
C HIS A 507 2.83 -12.32 11.31
N GLU A 508 3.69 -11.40 10.89
CA GLU A 508 4.57 -11.68 9.76
C GLU A 508 5.54 -12.80 10.14
N ASN A 509 5.58 -13.83 9.33
CA ASN A 509 6.46 -14.97 9.54
C ASN A 509 7.87 -14.64 9.00
N SER A 510 8.42 -13.56 9.51
CA SER A 510 9.80 -13.16 9.30
C SER A 510 10.70 -13.81 10.37
N ILE A 511 12.00 -13.84 10.11
CA ILE A 511 12.97 -14.43 11.06
C ILE A 511 13.18 -13.53 12.31
N ASP A 512 12.33 -12.54 12.54
CA ASP A 512 12.46 -11.62 13.65
C ASP A 512 11.82 -12.15 14.92
N GLN A 513 12.59 -12.01 15.98
CA GLN A 513 12.30 -12.24 17.39
C GLN A 513 12.55 -13.65 17.90
N GLU A 514 13.81 -13.90 18.22
CA GLU A 514 14.29 -14.32 19.53
C GLU A 514 15.81 -14.31 19.50
N THR A 515 16.41 -13.76 20.55
CA THR A 515 17.81 -13.89 20.88
C THR A 515 18.21 -15.38 20.87
N VAL A 516 18.67 -15.86 19.72
CA VAL A 516 19.30 -17.17 19.65
C VAL A 516 20.75 -16.94 20.06
N GLU A 517 21.15 -17.60 21.10
CA GLU A 517 22.56 -17.81 21.38
C GLU A 517 23.23 -18.31 20.11
N ILE A 518 24.18 -17.50 19.62
CA ILE A 518 25.04 -17.88 18.50
C ILE A 518 25.67 -19.21 18.89
N PRO A 519 25.53 -20.28 18.07
CA PRO A 519 26.32 -21.46 18.33
C PRO A 519 27.79 -21.03 18.36
N LYS A 520 28.41 -21.19 19.52
CA LYS A 520 29.84 -20.92 19.66
C LYS A 520 30.52 -21.76 18.58
N PRO A 521 31.33 -21.16 17.68
CA PRO A 521 32.13 -21.97 16.76
C PRO A 521 32.93 -22.97 17.61
N MET A 522 32.83 -24.23 17.26
CA MET A 522 33.62 -25.26 17.89
C MET A 522 35.09 -24.86 17.81
N PRO A 523 35.83 -24.83 18.93
CA PRO A 523 37.24 -24.47 18.90
C PRO A 523 38.04 -25.64 18.25
N THR A 524 38.36 -25.51 16.98
CA THR A 524 39.48 -26.29 16.43
C THR A 524 40.74 -25.59 16.81
N HIS A 525 41.20 -25.90 18.05
CA HIS A 525 42.51 -25.46 18.52
C HIS A 525 43.60 -26.35 17.88
N ASN A 526 44.14 -25.90 16.79
CA ASN A 526 45.47 -26.37 16.35
C ASN A 526 46.48 -25.28 16.73
N ARG A 527 47.32 -25.56 17.73
CA ARG A 527 48.35 -24.63 18.23
C ARG A 527 49.30 -24.18 17.14
N ALA A 528 49.65 -25.05 16.19
CA ALA A 528 50.49 -24.75 15.02
C ALA A 528 49.85 -23.71 14.05
N ASP A 529 48.55 -23.62 14.01
CA ASP A 529 47.83 -22.66 13.15
C ASP A 529 47.81 -21.24 13.77
N MET A 530 47.88 -21.11 15.09
CA MET A 530 48.01 -19.83 15.78
C MET A 530 49.41 -19.22 15.61
N ASP A 531 50.49 -20.03 15.65
CA ASP A 531 51.86 -19.55 15.49
C ASP A 531 52.12 -19.03 14.08
N ASN A 532 51.54 -19.67 13.06
CA ASN A 532 51.57 -19.19 11.66
C ASN A 532 50.86 -17.83 11.45
N LYS A 533 49.75 -17.60 12.15
CA LYS A 533 48.99 -16.36 12.04
C LYS A 533 49.68 -15.19 12.75
N GLN A 534 50.32 -15.44 13.87
CA GLN A 534 51.16 -14.46 14.54
C GLN A 534 52.40 -14.08 13.73
N THR A 535 52.98 -15.07 13.03
CA THR A 535 54.11 -14.81 12.12
C THR A 535 53.66 -13.96 10.95
N LEU A 536 52.49 -14.27 10.37
CA LEU A 536 51.87 -13.46 9.32
C LEU A 536 51.61 -12.02 9.77
N PHE A 537 51.04 -11.83 10.94
CA PHE A 537 50.82 -10.48 11.52
C PHE A 537 52.14 -9.69 11.63
N ARG A 538 53.19 -10.31 12.21
CA ARG A 538 54.53 -9.67 12.34
C ARG A 538 55.19 -9.32 11.03
N GLN A 539 54.93 -10.07 10.00
CA GLN A 539 55.51 -9.82 8.66
C GLN A 539 55.00 -8.52 8.03
N TYR A 540 53.75 -8.13 8.33
CA TYR A 540 53.10 -6.98 7.71
C TYR A 540 52.88 -5.82 8.67
N SER A 541 53.01 -6.02 9.99
CA SER A 541 52.85 -4.97 11.00
C SER A 541 53.95 -3.92 10.96
N ASP A 542 53.62 -2.73 11.41
CA ASP A 542 54.58 -1.63 11.53
C ASP A 542 55.47 -1.82 12.78
N GLN A 543 56.36 -0.84 13.01
CA GLN A 543 57.30 -0.85 14.14
C GLN A 543 56.62 -0.79 15.51
N PHE A 544 55.33 -0.50 15.57
CA PHE A 544 54.52 -0.47 16.79
C PHE A 544 53.67 -1.76 16.97
N GLU A 545 53.93 -2.76 16.14
CA GLU A 545 53.13 -4.02 16.12
C GLU A 545 51.63 -3.77 15.80
N GLU A 546 51.34 -2.87 14.82
CA GLU A 546 49.98 -2.55 14.36
C GLU A 546 49.86 -2.74 12.88
N VAL A 547 48.63 -3.04 12.40
CA VAL A 547 48.27 -3.22 10.97
C VAL A 547 47.20 -2.18 10.60
N ASP A 548 47.49 -1.36 9.61
CA ASP A 548 46.52 -0.43 9.01
C ASP A 548 45.70 -1.09 7.87
N ALA A 549 44.79 -0.31 7.27
CA ALA A 549 43.90 -0.80 6.21
C ALA A 549 44.65 -1.21 4.93
N GLU A 550 45.77 -0.56 4.59
CA GLU A 550 46.57 -0.88 3.38
C GLU A 550 47.36 -2.18 3.62
N GLN A 551 47.93 -2.33 4.79
CA GLN A 551 48.61 -3.56 5.18
C GLN A 551 47.62 -4.73 5.27
N LEU A 552 46.44 -4.51 5.83
CA LEU A 552 45.34 -5.51 5.87
C LEU A 552 44.92 -5.92 4.44
N GLN A 553 44.77 -4.95 3.53
CA GLN A 553 44.45 -5.24 2.12
C GLN A 553 45.48 -6.16 1.49
N ARG A 554 46.78 -5.91 1.67
CA ARG A 554 47.85 -6.78 1.16
C ARG A 554 47.75 -8.18 1.74
N ILE A 555 47.61 -8.31 3.06
CA ILE A 555 47.46 -9.57 3.75
C ILE A 555 46.29 -10.40 3.17
N LEU A 556 45.10 -9.78 3.07
CA LEU A 556 43.90 -10.47 2.60
C LEU A 556 44.04 -10.91 1.12
N ASN A 557 44.55 -10.03 0.27
CA ASN A 557 44.70 -10.33 -1.14
C ASN A 557 45.81 -11.35 -1.44
N GLU A 558 46.92 -11.29 -0.72
CA GLU A 558 48.05 -12.19 -0.93
C GLU A 558 47.87 -13.56 -0.28
N THR A 559 47.19 -13.65 0.86
CA THR A 559 47.09 -14.92 1.62
C THR A 559 45.70 -15.56 1.55
N LEU A 560 44.63 -14.77 1.62
CA LEU A 560 43.29 -15.32 1.70
C LEU A 560 42.77 -15.76 0.31
N LEU A 561 43.20 -15.11 -0.75
CA LEU A 561 42.75 -15.36 -2.13
C LEU A 561 43.65 -16.34 -2.90
N GLN A 562 44.80 -16.76 -2.34
CA GLN A 562 45.65 -17.79 -2.95
C GLN A 562 44.89 -19.12 -3.08
N GLY A 563 44.77 -19.63 -4.30
CA GLY A 563 44.11 -20.90 -4.60
C GLY A 563 42.78 -20.82 -5.36
N ASN A 564 42.22 -19.66 -5.57
CA ASN A 564 41.00 -19.47 -6.38
C ASN A 564 41.39 -19.17 -7.84
N THR A 565 41.25 -20.15 -8.72
CA THR A 565 41.61 -20.09 -10.15
C THR A 565 40.66 -19.32 -11.05
N LYS A 566 39.66 -18.62 -10.51
CA LYS A 566 38.74 -17.74 -11.26
C LYS A 566 38.72 -16.35 -10.66
N LYS A 567 38.77 -15.33 -11.52
CA LYS A 567 38.75 -13.87 -11.28
C LYS A 567 37.82 -13.43 -10.12
N THR A 568 38.22 -13.71 -8.89
CA THR A 568 37.63 -13.00 -7.74
C THR A 568 38.29 -11.62 -7.67
N GLN A 569 37.53 -10.58 -7.78
CA GLN A 569 37.96 -9.22 -7.43
C GLN A 569 38.51 -9.26 -5.99
N GLY A 570 39.74 -8.75 -5.79
CA GLY A 570 40.34 -8.70 -4.45
C GLY A 570 39.57 -7.78 -3.51
N PHE A 571 39.99 -7.78 -2.25
CA PHE A 571 39.45 -6.83 -1.25
C PHE A 571 39.89 -5.42 -1.62
N SER A 572 38.93 -4.49 -1.66
CA SER A 572 39.18 -3.06 -1.85
C SER A 572 39.74 -2.41 -0.58
N LEU A 573 40.42 -1.30 -0.73
CA LEU A 573 40.92 -0.53 0.43
C LEU A 573 39.76 -0.04 1.30
N GLU A 574 38.64 0.32 0.70
CA GLU A 574 37.46 0.79 1.43
C GLU A 574 36.83 -0.32 2.30
N SER A 575 36.76 -1.54 1.79
CA SER A 575 36.33 -2.70 2.58
C SER A 575 37.31 -2.97 3.73
N CYS A 576 38.60 -2.83 3.51
CA CYS A 576 39.60 -3.01 4.57
C CYS A 576 39.54 -1.90 5.62
N ARG A 577 39.30 -0.65 5.25
CA ARG A 577 39.04 0.46 6.18
C ARG A 577 37.82 0.17 7.05
N SER A 578 36.74 -0.32 6.42
CA SER A 578 35.53 -0.70 7.16
C SER A 578 35.82 -1.88 8.12
N MET A 579 36.62 -2.88 7.72
CA MET A 579 37.00 -4.01 8.57
C MET A 579 37.86 -3.55 9.76
N VAL A 580 38.81 -2.64 9.55
CA VAL A 580 39.61 -2.05 10.63
C VAL A 580 38.67 -1.33 11.60
N ALA A 581 37.83 -0.41 11.12
CA ALA A 581 36.90 0.34 11.95
C ALA A 581 35.95 -0.54 12.76
N LEU A 582 35.51 -1.69 12.21
CA LEU A 582 34.64 -2.63 12.92
C LEU A 582 35.36 -3.42 14.03
N MET A 583 36.69 -3.57 13.94
CA MET A 583 37.49 -4.39 14.87
C MET A 583 38.34 -3.57 15.85
N ASP A 584 38.72 -2.37 15.44
CA ASP A 584 39.52 -1.45 16.24
C ASP A 584 38.73 -0.97 17.50
N THR A 585 39.08 -1.53 18.64
CA THR A 585 38.45 -1.20 19.94
C THR A 585 39.06 0.05 20.56
N SER A 586 40.25 0.44 20.14
CA SER A 586 41.01 1.56 20.67
C SER A 586 40.84 2.86 19.90
N ILE A 587 40.14 2.79 18.71
CA ILE A 587 39.88 3.92 17.82
C ILE A 587 41.19 4.60 17.38
N THR A 588 42.14 3.77 16.97
CA THR A 588 43.46 4.23 16.45
C THR A 588 43.52 4.26 14.92
N GLY A 589 42.52 3.63 14.24
CA GLY A 589 42.56 3.41 12.80
C GLY A 589 43.45 2.25 12.37
N LYS A 590 43.94 1.45 13.33
CA LYS A 590 44.83 0.31 13.15
C LYS A 590 44.37 -0.88 14.02
N LEU A 591 44.86 -2.05 13.70
CA LEU A 591 44.57 -3.29 14.46
C LEU A 591 45.85 -3.74 15.19
N ASN A 592 45.74 -3.95 16.48
CA ASN A 592 46.75 -4.69 17.23
C ASN A 592 46.66 -6.20 16.95
N SER A 593 47.63 -6.96 17.47
CA SER A 593 47.71 -8.41 17.23
C SER A 593 46.43 -9.16 17.67
N ALA A 594 45.81 -8.81 18.79
CA ALA A 594 44.60 -9.46 19.27
C ALA A 594 43.37 -9.17 18.39
N GLU A 595 43.20 -7.92 17.96
CA GLU A 595 42.15 -7.49 17.05
C GLU A 595 42.30 -8.09 15.66
N PHE A 596 43.54 -8.11 15.13
CA PHE A 596 43.85 -8.75 13.86
C PHE A 596 43.53 -10.26 13.89
N LEU A 597 43.99 -10.99 14.92
CA LEU A 597 43.70 -12.43 15.06
C LEU A 597 42.19 -12.69 15.22
N HIS A 598 41.47 -11.79 15.84
CA HIS A 598 40.01 -11.91 15.96
C HIS A 598 39.34 -11.71 14.59
N LEU A 599 39.74 -10.67 13.84
CA LEU A 599 39.27 -10.43 12.46
C LEU A 599 39.60 -11.61 11.57
N TRP A 600 40.85 -12.09 11.59
CA TRP A 600 41.30 -13.19 10.74
C TRP A 600 40.48 -14.47 10.92
N ARG A 601 40.18 -14.84 12.15
CA ARG A 601 39.30 -16.00 12.43
C ARG A 601 37.93 -15.83 11.81
N LYS A 602 37.34 -14.65 11.95
CA LYS A 602 36.01 -14.37 11.39
C LYS A 602 36.04 -14.42 9.85
N VAL A 603 36.99 -13.75 9.24
CA VAL A 603 37.14 -13.68 7.78
C VAL A 603 37.34 -15.09 7.19
N THR A 604 38.15 -15.94 7.84
CA THR A 604 38.38 -17.32 7.41
C THR A 604 37.09 -18.14 7.49
N VAL A 605 36.36 -18.06 8.58
CA VAL A 605 35.07 -18.78 8.76
C VAL A 605 34.04 -18.29 7.73
N TYR A 606 33.94 -16.99 7.51
CA TYR A 606 32.98 -16.44 6.55
C TYR A 606 33.36 -16.76 5.10
N LYS A 607 34.66 -16.83 4.77
CA LYS A 607 35.12 -17.35 3.47
C LYS A 607 34.67 -18.80 3.26
N ASP A 608 34.83 -19.66 4.24
CA ASP A 608 34.40 -21.07 4.14
C ASP A 608 32.89 -21.19 3.96
N ILE A 609 32.12 -20.39 4.68
CA ILE A 609 30.66 -20.35 4.51
C ILE A 609 30.27 -19.88 3.12
N PHE A 610 30.93 -18.82 2.62
CA PHE A 610 30.70 -18.31 1.26
C PHE A 610 30.97 -19.40 0.22
N LEU A 611 32.14 -20.07 0.27
CA LEU A 611 32.52 -21.10 -0.67
C LEU A 611 31.56 -22.31 -0.67
N ARG A 612 31.04 -22.69 0.50
CA ARG A 612 30.04 -23.77 0.60
C ARG A 612 28.69 -23.34 0.08
N SER A 613 28.36 -22.06 0.18
CA SER A 613 27.08 -21.51 -0.30
C SER A 613 27.09 -21.19 -1.79
N ASP A 614 28.27 -20.96 -2.40
CA ASP A 614 28.44 -20.80 -3.85
C ASP A 614 28.46 -22.17 -4.56
N VAL A 615 27.30 -22.81 -4.60
CA VAL A 615 27.12 -24.16 -5.18
C VAL A 615 27.55 -24.20 -6.63
N ASN A 616 27.37 -23.11 -7.36
CA ASN A 616 27.69 -23.02 -8.79
C ASN A 616 29.16 -22.68 -9.06
N ARG A 617 29.95 -22.44 -8.03
CA ARG A 617 31.35 -21.99 -8.11
C ARG A 617 31.50 -20.75 -9.01
N SER A 618 30.55 -19.84 -8.96
CA SER A 618 30.51 -18.61 -9.76
C SER A 618 31.44 -17.53 -9.23
N GLY A 619 31.89 -17.66 -7.98
CA GLY A 619 32.58 -16.60 -7.23
C GLY A 619 31.65 -15.52 -6.68
N MET A 620 30.35 -15.72 -6.82
CA MET A 620 29.29 -14.78 -6.38
C MET A 620 28.13 -15.57 -5.75
N LEU A 621 27.50 -15.00 -4.74
CA LEU A 621 26.25 -15.56 -4.20
C LEU A 621 25.06 -14.88 -4.84
N SER A 622 24.12 -15.68 -5.33
CA SER A 622 22.76 -15.20 -5.59
C SER A 622 22.08 -14.83 -4.28
N LEU A 623 21.02 -14.05 -4.34
CA LEU A 623 20.33 -13.59 -3.11
C LEU A 623 19.64 -14.73 -2.33
N SER A 624 19.25 -15.82 -3.01
CA SER A 624 18.79 -17.03 -2.31
C SER A 624 19.93 -17.75 -1.57
N GLN A 625 21.11 -17.84 -2.17
CA GLN A 625 22.31 -18.39 -1.53
C GLN A 625 22.80 -17.49 -0.40
N LEU A 626 22.67 -16.16 -0.53
CA LEU A 626 23.01 -15.19 0.51
C LEU A 626 22.22 -15.41 1.80
N ARG A 627 20.90 -15.64 1.70
CA ARG A 627 20.07 -15.94 2.88
C ARG A 627 20.63 -17.13 3.66
N ASN A 628 20.92 -18.21 2.96
CA ASN A 628 21.48 -19.43 3.59
C ASN A 628 22.86 -19.19 4.17
N ALA A 629 23.70 -18.43 3.47
CA ALA A 629 25.05 -18.07 3.95
C ALA A 629 25.03 -17.20 5.21
N ILE A 630 24.10 -16.24 5.29
CA ILE A 630 23.91 -15.39 6.46
C ILE A 630 23.44 -16.23 7.67
N ILE A 631 22.50 -17.14 7.47
CA ILE A 631 22.04 -18.06 8.53
C ILE A 631 23.19 -18.95 8.99
N ALA A 632 23.98 -19.51 8.06
CA ALA A 632 25.16 -20.32 8.36
C ALA A 632 26.25 -19.52 9.11
N SER A 633 26.29 -18.19 8.94
CA SER A 633 27.20 -17.30 9.68
C SER A 633 26.74 -17.02 11.11
N GLY A 634 25.61 -17.61 11.54
CA GLY A 634 25.02 -17.39 12.87
C GLY A 634 24.25 -16.09 13.02
N VAL A 635 23.97 -15.41 11.91
CA VAL A 635 23.22 -14.16 11.87
C VAL A 635 21.80 -14.44 11.37
N ARG A 636 20.81 -13.94 12.09
CA ARG A 636 19.40 -13.97 11.67
C ARG A 636 18.94 -12.55 11.39
N LEU A 637 18.35 -12.37 10.23
CA LEU A 637 17.90 -11.08 9.75
C LEU A 637 16.43 -11.16 9.33
N SER A 638 15.71 -10.06 9.57
CA SER A 638 14.38 -9.88 9.00
C SER A 638 14.44 -9.74 7.48
N ASP A 639 13.32 -10.01 6.83
CA ASP A 639 13.19 -9.79 5.39
C ASP A 639 13.45 -8.33 5.02
N SER A 640 12.97 -7.40 5.84
CA SER A 640 13.20 -5.96 5.63
C SER A 640 14.69 -5.60 5.63
N LEU A 641 15.45 -6.17 6.56
CA LEU A 641 16.90 -5.92 6.62
C LEU A 641 17.64 -6.66 5.50
N LEU A 642 17.23 -7.88 5.15
CA LEU A 642 17.78 -8.60 4.01
C LEU A 642 17.57 -7.84 2.69
N ASN A 643 16.39 -7.22 2.50
CA ASN A 643 16.11 -6.37 1.36
C ASN A 643 17.04 -5.15 1.28
N LEU A 644 17.29 -4.47 2.41
CA LEU A 644 18.24 -3.37 2.46
C LEU A 644 19.66 -3.81 2.13
N ILE A 645 20.06 -4.97 2.60
CA ILE A 645 21.37 -5.59 2.29
C ILE A 645 21.51 -5.85 0.79
N ALA A 646 20.49 -6.44 0.19
CA ALA A 646 20.49 -6.71 -1.26
C ALA A 646 20.63 -5.41 -2.07
N LEU A 647 19.93 -4.35 -1.68
CA LEU A 647 20.03 -3.04 -2.33
C LEU A 647 21.42 -2.41 -2.18
N ARG A 648 22.05 -2.57 -1.02
CA ARG A 648 23.36 -1.95 -0.73
C ARG A 648 24.54 -2.72 -1.34
N TYR A 649 24.53 -4.03 -1.26
CA TYR A 649 25.68 -4.88 -1.56
C TYR A 649 25.55 -5.68 -2.85
N GLY A 650 24.34 -5.83 -3.40
CA GLY A 650 24.07 -6.64 -4.59
C GLY A 650 24.37 -5.95 -5.93
N GLY A 651 24.63 -4.64 -5.92
CA GLY A 651 24.85 -3.87 -7.13
C GLY A 651 23.73 -4.01 -8.15
N SER A 652 24.01 -3.76 -9.43
CA SER A 652 23.04 -3.88 -10.52
C SER A 652 22.69 -5.33 -10.89
N SER A 653 23.57 -6.29 -10.57
CA SER A 653 23.39 -7.71 -10.87
C SER A 653 22.62 -8.47 -9.78
N GLY A 654 22.44 -7.87 -8.60
CA GLY A 654 21.87 -8.55 -7.44
C GLY A 654 22.74 -9.66 -6.84
N ASN A 655 23.97 -9.85 -7.32
CA ASN A 655 24.89 -10.90 -6.85
C ASN A 655 25.87 -10.32 -5.83
N ILE A 656 26.21 -11.11 -4.83
CA ILE A 656 27.09 -10.72 -3.72
C ILE A 656 28.46 -11.35 -3.88
N SER A 657 29.51 -10.52 -3.92
CA SER A 657 30.89 -10.98 -3.93
C SER A 657 31.35 -11.47 -2.57
N LEU A 658 32.47 -12.19 -2.50
CA LEU A 658 33.10 -12.63 -1.26
C LEU A 658 33.42 -11.44 -0.34
N GLU A 659 34.00 -10.38 -0.91
CA GLU A 659 34.31 -9.15 -0.21
C GLU A 659 33.05 -8.53 0.43
N SER A 660 31.99 -8.33 -0.39
CA SER A 660 30.72 -7.77 0.05
C SER A 660 30.07 -8.62 1.15
N PHE A 661 30.12 -9.94 1.00
CA PHE A 661 29.58 -10.87 2.00
C PHE A 661 30.31 -10.78 3.34
N ILE A 662 31.63 -10.80 3.34
CA ILE A 662 32.42 -10.70 4.57
C ILE A 662 32.20 -9.35 5.25
N SER A 663 32.25 -8.25 4.50
CA SER A 663 32.02 -6.90 5.02
C SER A 663 30.62 -6.77 5.64
N LEU A 664 29.62 -7.31 4.96
CA LEU A 664 28.25 -7.35 5.44
C LEU A 664 28.11 -8.09 6.77
N VAL A 665 28.58 -9.33 6.85
CA VAL A 665 28.40 -10.18 8.05
C VAL A 665 29.13 -9.56 9.25
N LEU A 666 30.35 -9.03 9.03
CA LEU A 666 31.11 -8.32 10.07
C LEU A 666 30.34 -7.11 10.60
N ARG A 667 29.76 -6.32 9.70
CA ARG A 667 28.98 -5.12 10.07
C ARG A 667 27.75 -5.47 10.88
N VAL A 668 26.97 -6.48 10.45
CA VAL A 668 25.77 -6.90 11.18
C VAL A 668 26.13 -7.46 12.57
N ASP A 669 27.16 -8.30 12.67
CA ASP A 669 27.65 -8.81 13.96
C ASP A 669 28.07 -7.65 14.90
N ARG A 670 28.76 -6.64 14.36
CA ARG A 670 29.17 -5.48 15.16
C ARG A 670 27.98 -4.65 15.63
N MET A 671 27.03 -4.38 14.75
CA MET A 671 25.80 -3.65 15.09
C MET A 671 24.98 -4.38 16.16
N ALA A 672 24.84 -5.69 16.04
CA ALA A 672 24.18 -6.51 17.05
C ALA A 672 24.89 -6.48 18.42
N LYS A 673 26.22 -6.36 18.42
CA LYS A 673 27.00 -6.21 19.67
C LYS A 673 26.79 -4.83 20.29
N ILE A 674 26.84 -3.76 19.47
CA ILE A 674 26.57 -2.38 19.94
C ILE A 674 25.18 -2.30 20.56
N PHE A 675 24.20 -2.88 19.88
CA PHE A 675 22.82 -2.92 20.39
C PHE A 675 22.75 -3.61 21.77
N ARG A 676 23.37 -4.77 21.90
CA ARG A 676 23.36 -5.53 23.17
C ARG A 676 24.06 -4.79 24.32
N GLN A 677 25.10 -4.00 24.02
CA GLN A 677 25.84 -3.21 25.00
C GLN A 677 25.09 -1.97 25.48
N LEU A 678 24.36 -1.33 24.59
CA LEU A 678 23.63 -0.07 24.85
C LEU A 678 22.13 -0.27 25.09
N ASN A 679 21.69 -1.52 25.16
CA ASN A 679 20.28 -1.86 25.31
C ASN A 679 19.80 -1.65 26.75
N GLU A 680 18.80 -0.81 26.91
CA GLU A 680 18.07 -0.58 28.15
C GLU A 680 16.61 -0.95 27.97
N GLY A 681 16.19 -2.13 28.43
CA GLY A 681 14.79 -2.55 28.40
C GLY A 681 14.19 -2.81 26.97
N GLY A 682 15.02 -3.25 26.01
CA GLY A 682 14.57 -3.56 24.64
C GLY A 682 14.72 -2.41 23.65
N ALA A 683 15.22 -1.25 24.07
CA ALA A 683 15.46 -0.09 23.23
C ALA A 683 16.83 0.52 23.48
N ILE A 684 17.36 1.26 22.51
CA ILE A 684 18.53 2.12 22.65
C ILE A 684 18.07 3.57 22.53
N SER A 685 18.41 4.39 23.51
CA SER A 685 18.34 5.84 23.41
C SER A 685 19.72 6.40 23.04
N LEU A 686 19.85 7.12 21.95
CA LEU A 686 21.10 7.72 21.49
C LEU A 686 20.96 9.23 21.39
N ARG A 687 21.98 9.95 21.86
CA ARG A 687 22.12 11.37 21.58
C ARG A 687 22.61 11.58 20.15
N ASP A 688 22.42 12.75 19.60
CA ASP A 688 22.82 13.09 18.22
C ASP A 688 24.29 12.76 17.94
N ASN A 689 25.20 13.20 18.80
CA ASN A 689 26.63 12.90 18.67
C ASN A 689 26.96 11.40 18.79
N GLU A 690 26.28 10.66 19.65
CA GLU A 690 26.47 9.22 19.80
C GLU A 690 26.02 8.47 18.55
N TRP A 691 24.90 8.89 17.97
CA TRP A 691 24.42 8.36 16.69
C TRP A 691 25.42 8.63 15.56
N MET A 692 25.91 9.88 15.42
CA MET A 692 26.91 10.22 14.43
C MET A 692 28.19 9.42 14.63
N TYR A 693 28.67 9.29 15.87
CA TYR A 693 29.86 8.52 16.20
C TYR A 693 29.74 7.06 15.76
N ILE A 694 28.63 6.39 16.10
CA ILE A 694 28.38 5.00 15.69
C ILE A 694 28.29 4.87 14.16
N THR A 695 27.58 5.78 13.50
CA THR A 695 27.34 5.68 12.04
C THR A 695 28.56 6.02 11.20
N MET A 696 29.44 6.90 11.70
CA MET A 696 30.66 7.27 10.98
C MET A 696 31.79 6.25 11.13
N TYR A 697 31.81 5.50 12.23
CA TYR A 697 32.89 4.55 12.54
C TYR A 697 32.45 3.07 12.42
N ALA A 698 31.23 2.78 11.89
CA ALA A 698 30.75 1.39 11.77
C ALA A 698 30.32 0.97 10.34
#